data_f4720fa2c4a6a98a7a89859dd51d43ee
#
_entry.id   f4720fa2c4a6a98a7a89859dd51d43ee
#
_cell.length_a   1.000
_cell.length_b   1.000
_cell.length_c   1.000
_cell.angle_alpha   90.00
_cell.angle_beta   90.00
_cell.angle_gamma   90.00
#
_symmetry.space_group_name_H-M   'P 1'
#
loop_
_entity.id
_entity.type
_entity.pdbx_description
1 polymer ?
#
loop_
_entity_poly.entity_id
_entity_poly.type
_entity_poly.pdbx_seq_one_letter_code
_entity_poly.pdbx_strand_id
1 'polypeptide(L)'
;MEKNQRLLNIAFESERLSYSNLEVDLYNTGINQILSVSAARGHSIYHFSMQDLFFHEGEAYAKVSVLELPTSWQTDPLECYIMLRKIDERPIPLSDLDLCFFRADDVRHSGTPNLDIIRTIEDHGILMESVTATLSTTDKYELVKRAPFLPQPLTYPANSLAEAMEALQKLPNRDGYFVLKDRFGYGCGHGVHRIEFADPEIAEVINMYLSTYDQILLQEFCPEVNQGDIVVTFFDGDIIDSMHRESAPGEWKTNYSLGATQLPYTITPEQEQIARKAQSFFPEIRLLSVDMLPSGKVIELNAFPGGKGLLELYGISLGTMVMDRLERELLGMPKAVMPGVIDISTHPSTRWDDVNYHYQAHSEAVKVFDVFSDEKYTLPTRDLIEFRPYSPDFILSIPHSGVLLPTQYQDNFTLDSKSLLEIDLFSDILFGAIGGLQIISRLAPFFVDMNRDRNGSDCKDLPRHLTNPPTEYYNIKDELMLENSYAPSEEERILEYYDLYHGILSTLIENLKREQGYALVIDAHSMTSVGLGRVHDKGEERDNIVVGTLDDTSAHPEIISAFVNSLRQGIKPYGLGLTFAKNDPYSGGFITRIHSDPDNDVHVIQVEVTMDTYMYEPVDEDKSKRYALKQSRLHIAQDFLRHAAIAANDAAKKIYSR
;
A
#
# COMPACT_ATOMS: atom_id res chain seq x y z
N MET A 1 18.73 26.33 -11.55
CA MET A 1 18.61 26.44 -10.09
C MET A 1 17.91 25.16 -9.66
N GLU A 2 18.63 24.25 -9.02
CA GLU A 2 18.06 23.07 -8.42
C GLU A 2 16.98 23.53 -7.45
N LYS A 3 15.71 23.23 -7.72
CA LYS A 3 14.67 23.33 -6.72
C LYS A 3 14.99 22.24 -5.69
N ASN A 4 15.40 22.65 -4.51
CA ASN A 4 15.61 21.82 -3.37
C ASN A 4 14.34 20.99 -3.14
N GLN A 5 14.44 19.68 -3.35
CA GLN A 5 13.54 18.76 -2.71
C GLN A 5 13.56 19.13 -1.22
N ARG A 6 12.42 19.43 -0.64
CA ARG A 6 12.35 19.78 0.79
C ARG A 6 12.86 18.58 1.56
N LEU A 7 14.04 18.72 2.14
CA LEU A 7 14.57 17.69 3.03
C LEU A 7 13.81 17.74 4.35
N LEU A 8 13.39 16.58 4.82
CA LEU A 8 12.63 16.43 6.04
C LEU A 8 13.58 16.20 7.22
N ASN A 9 13.15 16.67 8.40
CA ASN A 9 13.75 16.33 9.67
C ASN A 9 12.99 15.15 10.27
N ILE A 10 13.60 13.96 10.26
CA ILE A 10 12.96 12.71 10.65
C ILE A 10 13.64 12.16 11.90
N ALA A 11 12.86 11.93 12.93
CA ALA A 11 13.36 11.35 14.16
C ALA A 11 12.80 9.95 14.40
N PHE A 12 13.64 9.11 14.99
CA PHE A 12 13.31 7.76 15.40
C PHE A 12 13.52 7.61 16.90
N GLU A 13 12.50 7.19 17.62
CA GLU A 13 12.58 6.81 19.02
C GLU A 13 12.85 5.32 19.14
N SER A 14 13.89 4.93 19.86
CA SER A 14 14.18 3.54 20.22
C SER A 14 15.24 3.48 21.32
N GLU A 15 15.08 2.62 22.30
CA GLU A 15 16.10 2.37 23.32
C GLU A 15 17.23 1.42 22.84
N ARG A 16 17.02 0.71 21.74
CA ARG A 16 17.89 -0.39 21.29
C ARG A 16 18.97 -0.03 20.28
N LEU A 17 19.11 1.23 19.89
CA LEU A 17 20.20 1.64 19.00
C LEU A 17 21.51 1.76 19.78
N SER A 18 22.33 0.73 19.72
CA SER A 18 23.70 0.75 20.29
C SER A 18 24.68 1.36 19.28
N TYR A 19 25.30 2.47 19.62
CA TYR A 19 26.17 3.27 18.75
C TYR A 19 27.65 2.88 18.74
N SER A 20 28.06 1.80 19.41
CA SER A 20 29.49 1.52 19.59
C SER A 20 30.19 0.94 18.36
N ASN A 21 29.50 0.39 17.38
CA ASN A 21 29.95 0.04 16.02
C ASN A 21 28.77 -0.39 15.12
N LEU A 22 27.75 0.34 15.17
CA LEU A 22 26.64 0.51 14.22
C LEU A 22 26.22 -0.67 13.33
N GLU A 23 26.18 -1.88 13.86
CA GLU A 23 25.30 -2.92 13.37
C GLU A 23 23.94 -2.68 14.03
N VAL A 24 23.00 -2.09 13.30
CA VAL A 24 21.62 -1.96 13.74
C VAL A 24 21.00 -3.35 13.72
N ASP A 25 20.61 -3.83 14.88
CA ASP A 25 20.12 -5.19 15.11
C ASP A 25 18.97 -5.56 14.15
N LEU A 26 19.14 -6.65 13.44
CA LEU A 26 18.28 -7.20 12.38
C LEU A 26 16.83 -7.51 12.81
N TYR A 27 16.53 -7.51 14.10
CA TYR A 27 15.20 -7.86 14.62
C TYR A 27 14.13 -6.81 14.34
N ASN A 28 14.51 -5.66 13.77
CA ASN A 28 13.66 -4.50 13.53
C ASN A 28 13.59 -4.08 12.07
N THR A 29 13.34 -5.00 11.21
CA THR A 29 13.39 -4.76 9.76
C THR A 29 12.48 -3.63 9.28
N GLY A 30 11.31 -3.40 9.88
CA GLY A 30 10.40 -2.32 9.48
C GLY A 30 10.97 -0.92 9.69
N ILE A 31 11.39 -0.59 10.91
CA ILE A 31 12.03 0.70 11.21
C ILE A 31 13.33 0.85 10.43
N ASN A 32 14.14 -0.20 10.32
CA ASN A 32 15.40 -0.14 9.60
C ASN A 32 15.20 0.15 8.11
N GLN A 33 14.17 -0.42 7.48
CA GLN A 33 13.83 -0.10 6.10
C GLN A 33 13.40 1.36 5.94
N ILE A 34 12.58 1.90 6.85
CA ILE A 34 12.17 3.31 6.84
C ILE A 34 13.39 4.23 7.03
N LEU A 35 14.27 3.90 7.97
CA LEU A 35 15.51 4.61 8.25
C LEU A 35 16.43 4.65 7.02
N SER A 36 16.63 3.47 6.37
CA SER A 36 17.45 3.34 5.16
C SER A 36 16.96 4.23 4.05
N VAL A 37 15.68 4.13 3.75
CA VAL A 37 15.06 4.89 2.68
C VAL A 37 15.12 6.39 2.95
N SER A 38 14.82 6.81 4.19
CA SER A 38 14.89 8.20 4.61
C SER A 38 16.29 8.78 4.44
N ALA A 39 17.30 8.04 4.87
CA ALA A 39 18.69 8.45 4.76
C ALA A 39 19.18 8.45 3.30
N ALA A 40 18.79 7.44 2.49
CA ALA A 40 19.14 7.38 1.07
C ALA A 40 18.52 8.53 0.24
N ARG A 41 17.38 9.05 0.67
CA ARG A 41 16.73 10.25 0.09
C ARG A 41 17.34 11.57 0.56
N GLY A 42 18.34 11.51 1.47
CA GLY A 42 19.09 12.67 1.95
C GLY A 42 18.38 13.45 3.06
N HIS A 43 17.36 12.89 3.69
CA HIS A 43 16.70 13.51 4.84
C HIS A 43 17.65 13.61 6.04
N SER A 44 17.39 14.58 6.94
CA SER A 44 18.10 14.68 8.21
C SER A 44 17.55 13.62 9.17
N ILE A 45 18.42 12.74 9.66
CA ILE A 45 18.03 11.63 10.52
C ILE A 45 18.48 11.88 11.95
N TYR A 46 17.53 11.78 12.85
CA TYR A 46 17.74 11.95 14.28
C TYR A 46 17.32 10.70 15.03
N HIS A 47 18.01 10.40 16.12
CA HIS A 47 17.62 9.34 17.05
C HIS A 47 17.61 9.84 18.47
N PHE A 48 16.63 9.45 19.25
CA PHE A 48 16.52 9.70 20.67
C PHE A 48 15.84 8.53 21.38
N SER A 49 15.98 8.47 22.70
CA SER A 49 15.20 7.59 23.57
C SER A 49 14.17 8.38 24.35
N MET A 50 13.17 7.72 24.93
CA MET A 50 12.15 8.38 25.76
C MET A 50 12.76 9.16 26.92
N GLN A 51 13.93 8.77 27.42
CA GLN A 51 14.65 9.46 28.50
C GLN A 51 15.28 10.79 28.06
N ASP A 52 15.45 10.98 26.76
CA ASP A 52 16.02 12.19 26.18
C ASP A 52 14.99 13.31 25.99
N LEU A 53 13.72 13.03 26.28
CA LEU A 53 12.63 14.01 26.18
C LEU A 53 12.55 14.90 27.41
N PHE A 54 12.41 16.22 27.21
CA PHE A 54 12.28 17.20 28.30
C PHE A 54 11.55 18.46 27.85
N PHE A 55 11.03 19.21 28.83
CA PHE A 55 10.51 20.56 28.58
C PHE A 55 11.58 21.61 28.89
N HIS A 56 11.69 22.60 28.01
CA HIS A 56 12.48 23.81 28.25
C HIS A 56 11.66 25.04 27.86
N GLU A 57 11.49 25.98 28.79
CA GLU A 57 10.69 27.21 28.60
C GLU A 57 9.25 26.95 28.08
N GLY A 58 8.67 25.81 28.41
CA GLY A 58 7.31 25.44 28.03
C GLY A 58 7.20 24.75 26.64
N GLU A 59 8.30 24.58 25.94
CA GLU A 59 8.38 23.86 24.68
C GLU A 59 9.00 22.47 24.89
N ALA A 60 8.55 21.47 24.13
CA ALA A 60 9.05 20.10 24.20
C ALA A 60 10.30 19.92 23.33
N TYR A 61 11.33 19.33 23.89
CA TYR A 61 12.63 19.05 23.28
C TYR A 61 12.98 17.58 23.35
N ALA A 62 13.80 17.13 22.41
CA ALA A 62 14.53 15.87 22.49
C ALA A 62 16.05 16.14 22.41
N LYS A 63 16.83 15.46 23.26
CA LYS A 63 18.27 15.37 23.07
C LYS A 63 18.55 14.30 22.03
N VAL A 64 18.83 14.70 20.80
CA VAL A 64 18.96 13.78 19.66
C VAL A 64 20.40 13.46 19.31
N SER A 65 20.65 12.23 18.87
CA SER A 65 21.83 11.88 18.11
C SER A 65 21.58 12.15 16.63
N VAL A 66 22.42 12.95 15.99
CA VAL A 66 22.35 13.22 14.55
C VAL A 66 23.07 12.07 13.81
N LEU A 67 22.38 11.46 12.86
CA LEU A 67 22.87 10.27 12.14
C LEU A 67 23.15 10.60 10.67
N GLU A 68 24.21 10.01 10.13
CA GLU A 68 24.62 10.15 8.73
C GLU A 68 24.93 8.79 8.13
N LEU A 69 24.58 8.60 6.84
CA LEU A 69 25.07 7.46 6.05
C LEU A 69 26.52 7.67 5.63
N PRO A 70 27.41 6.69 5.80
CA PRO A 70 28.75 6.78 5.25
C PRO A 70 28.73 6.87 3.72
N THR A 71 29.60 7.72 3.15
CA THR A 71 29.70 7.96 1.70
C THR A 71 30.15 6.74 0.86
N SER A 72 30.57 5.65 1.50
CA SER A 72 31.04 4.41 0.85
C SER A 72 29.99 3.30 0.82
N TRP A 73 28.75 3.59 1.14
CA TRP A 73 27.74 2.58 1.30
C TRP A 73 27.09 2.19 -0.03
N GLN A 74 27.15 0.89 -0.38
CA GLN A 74 26.34 0.27 -1.44
C GLN A 74 25.15 -0.42 -0.78
N THR A 75 23.95 -0.02 -1.15
CA THR A 75 22.71 -0.63 -0.68
C THR A 75 22.57 -2.01 -1.30
N ASP A 76 22.74 -3.08 -0.53
CA ASP A 76 22.10 -4.35 -0.83
C ASP A 76 20.77 -4.37 -0.07
N PRO A 77 19.61 -4.30 -0.76
CA PRO A 77 18.29 -4.33 -0.11
C PRO A 77 18.04 -5.64 0.63
N LEU A 78 18.76 -6.71 0.33
CA LEU A 78 18.64 -8.01 1.00
C LEU A 78 19.53 -8.10 2.25
N GLU A 79 20.57 -7.29 2.33
CA GLU A 79 21.35 -7.14 3.55
C GLU A 79 20.73 -5.99 4.37
N CYS A 80 19.87 -6.34 5.31
CA CYS A 80 19.19 -5.40 6.22
C CYS A 80 20.15 -4.68 7.19
N TYR A 81 21.39 -4.43 6.81
CA TYR A 81 22.39 -3.75 7.60
C TYR A 81 22.49 -2.29 7.19
N ILE A 82 22.15 -1.40 8.11
CA ILE A 82 22.42 0.02 7.95
C ILE A 82 23.59 0.36 8.86
N MET A 83 24.64 0.86 8.27
CA MET A 83 25.71 1.51 9.01
C MET A 83 25.42 3.01 9.07
N LEU A 84 24.71 3.45 10.11
CA LEU A 84 24.55 4.87 10.41
C LEU A 84 25.68 5.31 11.33
N ARG A 85 26.25 6.47 11.07
CA ARG A 85 27.27 7.08 11.91
C ARG A 85 26.67 8.22 12.71
N LYS A 86 26.82 8.18 14.04
CA LYS A 86 26.53 9.34 14.88
C LYS A 86 27.60 10.40 14.62
N ILE A 87 27.17 11.57 14.16
CA ILE A 87 28.06 12.69 13.86
C ILE A 87 27.98 13.84 14.86
N ASP A 88 26.84 13.95 15.56
CA ASP A 88 26.59 15.01 16.54
C ASP A 88 25.57 14.56 17.58
N GLU A 89 25.50 15.29 18.68
CA GLU A 89 24.47 15.15 19.72
C GLU A 89 24.06 16.54 20.20
N ARG A 90 22.78 16.84 20.13
CA ARG A 90 22.26 18.15 20.52
C ARG A 90 20.78 18.11 20.88
N PRO A 91 20.30 19.05 21.70
CA PRO A 91 18.86 19.24 21.85
C PRO A 91 18.27 19.90 20.62
N ILE A 92 17.10 19.41 20.20
CA ILE A 92 16.26 20.06 19.19
C ILE A 92 14.84 20.21 19.73
N PRO A 93 14.13 21.32 19.43
CA PRO A 93 12.70 21.39 19.70
C PRO A 93 11.97 20.36 18.85
N LEU A 94 10.96 19.71 19.42
CA LEU A 94 10.18 18.72 18.68
C LEU A 94 9.37 19.34 17.53
N SER A 95 9.07 20.65 17.65
CA SER A 95 8.44 21.44 16.57
C SER A 95 9.30 21.57 15.31
N ASP A 96 10.61 21.31 15.38
CA ASP A 96 11.51 21.30 14.21
C ASP A 96 11.48 19.96 13.43
N LEU A 97 10.77 18.95 13.95
CA LEU A 97 10.63 17.66 13.28
C LEU A 97 9.45 17.67 12.31
N ASP A 98 9.67 17.14 11.11
CA ASP A 98 8.60 16.89 10.14
C ASP A 98 7.91 15.54 10.38
N LEU A 99 8.70 14.53 10.78
CA LEU A 99 8.24 13.18 11.07
C LEU A 99 8.90 12.65 12.34
N CYS A 100 8.14 11.89 13.12
CA CYS A 100 8.67 11.17 14.26
C CYS A 100 8.08 9.75 14.31
N PHE A 101 8.95 8.76 14.31
CA PHE A 101 8.58 7.35 14.46
C PHE A 101 8.84 6.91 15.89
N PHE A 102 7.80 6.47 16.57
CA PHE A 102 7.91 5.92 17.90
C PHE A 102 7.82 4.40 17.89
N ARG A 103 8.71 3.79 18.66
CA ARG A 103 8.63 2.38 18.95
C ARG A 103 8.32 2.14 20.43
N ALA A 104 7.06 1.83 20.71
CA ALA A 104 6.53 1.77 22.06
C ALA A 104 6.97 0.54 22.88
N ASP A 105 7.75 -0.37 22.34
CA ASP A 105 8.11 -1.63 23.01
C ASP A 105 8.74 -1.43 24.39
N ASP A 106 9.48 -0.37 24.60
CA ASP A 106 10.27 -0.13 25.80
C ASP A 106 9.68 0.94 26.75
N VAL A 107 8.58 1.59 26.38
CA VAL A 107 8.02 2.73 27.13
C VAL A 107 7.65 2.39 28.58
N ARG A 108 7.43 1.12 28.92
CA ARG A 108 7.04 0.68 30.26
C ARG A 108 8.22 0.35 31.18
N HIS A 109 9.40 0.09 30.61
CA HIS A 109 10.59 -0.28 31.39
C HIS A 109 11.49 0.89 31.69
N SER A 110 11.39 1.98 30.93
CA SER A 110 12.19 3.20 31.11
C SER A 110 11.64 4.19 32.14
N GLY A 111 10.60 3.83 32.87
CA GLY A 111 9.86 4.72 33.77
C GLY A 111 8.61 5.26 33.08
N THR A 112 7.71 5.88 33.86
CA THR A 112 6.48 6.47 33.34
C THR A 112 6.84 7.45 32.23
N PRO A 113 6.46 7.19 30.97
CA PRO A 113 6.72 8.14 29.90
C PRO A 113 6.06 9.46 30.30
N ASN A 114 6.71 10.56 29.98
CA ASN A 114 6.10 11.87 30.20
C ASN A 114 4.96 12.01 29.17
N LEU A 115 3.77 11.52 29.55
CA LEU A 115 2.57 11.51 28.70
C LEU A 115 2.22 12.91 28.19
N ASP A 116 2.61 13.96 28.94
CA ASP A 116 2.36 15.33 28.52
C ASP A 116 3.28 15.74 27.36
N ILE A 117 4.53 15.26 27.34
CA ILE A 117 5.42 15.48 26.19
C ILE A 117 4.88 14.72 24.96
N ILE A 118 4.45 13.47 25.15
CA ILE A 118 3.89 12.65 24.06
C ILE A 118 2.65 13.33 23.47
N ARG A 119 1.73 13.81 24.30
CA ARG A 119 0.56 14.58 23.83
C ARG A 119 0.97 15.84 23.10
N THR A 120 2.00 16.54 23.60
CA THR A 120 2.52 17.71 22.91
C THR A 120 3.05 17.38 21.51
N ILE A 121 3.71 16.24 21.32
CA ILE A 121 4.14 15.77 20.00
C ILE A 121 2.93 15.49 19.10
N GLU A 122 1.93 14.79 19.62
CA GLU A 122 0.68 14.49 18.89
C GLU A 122 -0.08 15.78 18.50
N ASP A 123 -0.12 16.77 19.38
CA ASP A 123 -0.81 18.05 19.17
C ASP A 123 -0.10 18.98 18.16
N HIS A 124 1.20 18.82 17.94
CA HIS A 124 1.97 19.65 16.99
C HIS A 124 1.81 19.23 15.52
N GLY A 125 1.02 18.21 15.23
CA GLY A 125 0.74 17.78 13.86
C GLY A 125 1.91 17.08 13.16
N ILE A 126 2.91 16.65 13.92
CA ILE A 126 3.98 15.79 13.43
C ILE A 126 3.33 14.47 13.00
N LEU A 127 3.50 14.11 11.73
CA LEU A 127 3.02 12.83 11.21
C LEU A 127 3.78 11.70 11.88
N MET A 128 3.14 11.01 12.80
CA MET A 128 3.70 9.91 13.57
C MET A 128 2.65 8.83 13.77
N GLU A 129 3.10 7.64 14.09
CA GLU A 129 2.21 6.70 14.74
C GLU A 129 1.76 7.32 16.06
N SER A 130 0.46 7.28 16.37
CA SER A 130 -0.03 7.73 17.66
C SER A 130 0.62 6.92 18.77
N VAL A 131 1.44 7.59 19.58
CA VAL A 131 2.15 6.95 20.70
C VAL A 131 1.15 6.35 21.67
N THR A 132 0.08 7.10 21.96
CA THR A 132 -0.98 6.65 22.87
C THR A 132 -1.66 5.39 22.33
N ALA A 133 -1.88 5.31 21.02
CA ALA A 133 -2.48 4.14 20.38
C ALA A 133 -1.51 2.95 20.31
N THR A 134 -0.25 3.21 20.00
CA THR A 134 0.79 2.18 20.01
C THR A 134 0.95 1.57 21.41
N LEU A 135 0.90 2.40 22.46
CA LEU A 135 0.86 1.93 23.84
C LEU A 135 -0.35 1.04 24.14
N SER A 136 -1.49 1.30 23.50
CA SER A 136 -2.69 0.47 23.67
C SER A 136 -2.57 -0.88 22.98
N THR A 137 -1.84 -1.01 21.87
CA THR A 137 -1.59 -2.32 21.22
C THR A 137 -0.55 -3.18 21.93
N THR A 138 0.32 -2.59 22.73
CA THR A 138 1.23 -3.36 23.60
C THR A 138 0.48 -4.07 24.73
N ASP A 139 -0.72 -3.61 25.11
CA ASP A 139 -1.62 -4.35 25.98
C ASP A 139 -2.38 -5.42 25.20
N LYS A 140 -1.91 -6.67 25.22
CA LYS A 140 -2.54 -7.81 24.53
C LYS A 140 -3.99 -8.07 24.94
N TYR A 141 -4.47 -7.46 26.03
CA TYR A 141 -5.86 -7.54 26.47
C TYR A 141 -6.74 -6.42 25.89
N GLU A 142 -6.13 -5.39 25.28
CA GLU A 142 -6.88 -4.25 24.75
C GLU A 142 -7.79 -4.63 23.59
N LEU A 143 -7.33 -5.55 22.72
CA LEU A 143 -8.16 -6.09 21.65
C LEU A 143 -9.43 -6.77 22.20
N VAL A 144 -9.28 -7.57 23.27
CA VAL A 144 -10.41 -8.26 23.91
C VAL A 144 -11.41 -7.25 24.47
N LYS A 145 -10.95 -6.13 25.03
CA LYS A 145 -11.81 -5.06 25.56
C LYS A 145 -12.51 -4.28 24.46
N ARG A 146 -11.76 -3.83 23.43
CA ARG A 146 -12.31 -2.98 22.35
C ARG A 146 -13.18 -3.76 21.39
N ALA A 147 -12.86 -5.04 21.15
CA ALA A 147 -13.51 -5.86 20.13
C ALA A 147 -14.06 -7.20 20.67
N PRO A 148 -14.88 -7.21 21.73
CA PRO A 148 -15.35 -8.45 22.38
C PRO A 148 -16.19 -9.35 21.47
N PHE A 149 -16.65 -8.84 20.32
CA PHE A 149 -17.48 -9.60 19.36
C PHE A 149 -16.67 -10.18 18.19
N LEU A 150 -15.37 -9.91 18.13
CA LEU A 150 -14.51 -10.56 17.13
C LEU A 150 -14.24 -12.02 17.55
N PRO A 151 -14.07 -12.92 16.58
CA PRO A 151 -13.55 -14.24 16.87
C PRO A 151 -12.17 -14.14 17.51
N GLN A 152 -12.05 -14.56 18.77
CA GLN A 152 -10.80 -14.51 19.53
C GLN A 152 -10.74 -15.73 20.45
N PRO A 153 -9.53 -16.22 20.81
CA PRO A 153 -9.40 -17.18 21.89
C PRO A 153 -9.91 -16.58 23.20
N LEU A 154 -10.64 -17.34 23.99
CA LEU A 154 -11.08 -16.88 25.32
C LEU A 154 -9.88 -16.50 26.17
N THR A 155 -9.87 -15.26 26.68
CA THR A 155 -8.72 -14.66 27.37
C THR A 155 -9.17 -13.96 28.64
N TYR A 156 -8.49 -14.23 29.73
CA TYR A 156 -8.78 -13.64 31.05
C TYR A 156 -7.49 -13.06 31.66
N PRO A 157 -7.54 -11.82 32.17
CA PRO A 157 -6.42 -11.22 32.89
C PRO A 157 -6.39 -11.70 34.35
N ALA A 158 -5.21 -11.73 34.95
CA ALA A 158 -5.03 -12.01 36.37
C ALA A 158 -3.84 -11.23 36.94
N ASN A 159 -4.02 -10.71 38.17
CA ASN A 159 -3.01 -10.01 38.95
C ASN A 159 -2.62 -10.78 40.23
N SER A 160 -3.27 -11.89 40.46
CA SER A 160 -3.06 -12.76 41.63
C SER A 160 -3.27 -14.21 41.29
N LEU A 161 -2.69 -15.12 42.07
CA LEU A 161 -2.92 -16.57 41.91
C LEU A 161 -4.40 -16.91 42.03
N ALA A 162 -5.13 -16.27 42.93
CA ALA A 162 -6.57 -16.56 43.12
C ALA A 162 -7.37 -16.21 41.87
N GLU A 163 -7.13 -15.02 41.24
CA GLU A 163 -7.75 -14.62 39.99
C GLU A 163 -7.36 -15.55 38.81
N ALA A 164 -6.09 -15.96 38.76
CA ALA A 164 -5.61 -16.88 37.75
C ALA A 164 -6.28 -18.27 37.87
N MET A 165 -6.40 -18.79 39.07
CA MET A 165 -7.08 -20.09 39.30
C MET A 165 -8.59 -20.01 39.00
N GLU A 166 -9.23 -18.85 39.24
CA GLU A 166 -10.61 -18.62 38.81
C GLU A 166 -10.72 -18.53 37.26
N ALA A 167 -9.78 -17.84 36.60
CA ALA A 167 -9.73 -17.73 35.17
C ALA A 167 -9.56 -19.10 34.48
N LEU A 168 -8.68 -19.94 35.01
CA LEU A 168 -8.50 -21.33 34.54
C LEU A 168 -9.81 -22.15 34.60
N GLN A 169 -10.68 -21.86 35.57
CA GLN A 169 -11.97 -22.56 35.65
C GLN A 169 -12.94 -22.17 34.52
N LYS A 170 -12.73 -21.04 33.88
CA LYS A 170 -13.57 -20.51 32.81
C LYS A 170 -13.08 -20.92 31.41
N LEU A 171 -11.84 -21.40 31.29
CA LEU A 171 -11.28 -21.88 30.04
C LEU A 171 -11.85 -23.23 29.62
N PRO A 172 -12.08 -23.51 28.33
CA PRO A 172 -12.52 -24.79 27.80
C PRO A 172 -11.37 -25.81 27.76
N ASN A 173 -11.68 -27.06 27.41
CA ASN A 173 -10.73 -28.14 27.10
C ASN A 173 -9.70 -28.43 28.21
N ARG A 174 -10.18 -28.63 29.43
CA ARG A 174 -9.34 -28.87 30.63
C ARG A 174 -8.46 -30.13 30.59
N ASP A 175 -8.67 -31.01 29.65
CA ASP A 175 -7.84 -32.21 29.44
C ASP A 175 -6.62 -31.93 28.52
N GLY A 176 -6.37 -30.69 28.15
CA GLY A 176 -5.32 -30.28 27.24
C GLY A 176 -4.44 -29.16 27.80
N TYR A 177 -4.25 -28.13 26.98
CA TYR A 177 -3.36 -27.01 27.26
C TYR A 177 -4.13 -25.70 27.39
N PHE A 178 -3.54 -24.75 28.11
CA PHE A 178 -3.85 -23.31 28.02
C PHE A 178 -2.58 -22.50 27.71
N VAL A 179 -2.73 -21.26 27.34
CA VAL A 179 -1.61 -20.35 27.08
C VAL A 179 -1.51 -19.34 28.21
N LEU A 180 -0.33 -19.23 28.79
CA LEU A 180 0.03 -18.22 29.75
C LEU A 180 0.87 -17.16 29.06
N LYS A 181 0.44 -15.88 29.12
CA LYS A 181 1.10 -14.75 28.46
C LYS A 181 1.40 -13.65 29.46
N ASP A 182 2.54 -12.98 29.28
CA ASP A 182 2.71 -11.64 29.79
C ASP A 182 1.74 -10.71 29.07
N ARG A 183 0.95 -9.93 29.82
CA ARG A 183 -0.05 -9.02 29.24
C ARG A 183 0.58 -7.94 28.38
N PHE A 184 1.75 -7.45 28.76
CA PHE A 184 2.46 -6.34 28.15
C PHE A 184 3.79 -6.75 27.51
N GLY A 185 3.96 -8.02 27.25
CA GLY A 185 5.22 -8.61 26.81
C GLY A 185 5.72 -8.09 25.47
N TYR A 186 7.04 -8.06 25.39
CA TYR A 186 7.76 -7.77 24.16
C TYR A 186 7.43 -8.81 23.10
N GLY A 187 7.20 -8.47 21.88
CA GLY A 187 6.98 -9.37 20.76
C GLY A 187 7.93 -10.59 20.73
N CYS A 188 8.07 -11.27 19.58
CA CYS A 188 8.96 -12.40 19.39
C CYS A 188 8.64 -13.66 20.23
N GLY A 189 7.42 -13.79 20.78
CA GLY A 189 7.01 -14.96 21.57
C GLY A 189 7.62 -15.06 22.97
N HIS A 190 8.31 -14.02 23.45
CA HIS A 190 8.76 -13.94 24.83
C HIS A 190 7.57 -13.84 25.79
N GLY A 191 7.66 -14.51 26.97
CA GLY A 191 6.59 -14.50 27.95
C GLY A 191 5.29 -15.19 27.49
N VAL A 192 5.35 -16.08 26.48
CA VAL A 192 4.22 -16.86 25.98
C VAL A 192 4.54 -18.35 26.13
N HIS A 193 3.80 -19.05 26.97
CA HIS A 193 4.01 -20.46 27.26
C HIS A 193 2.72 -21.28 27.20
N ARG A 194 2.85 -22.49 26.71
CA ARG A 194 1.78 -23.49 26.70
C ARG A 194 1.95 -24.38 27.91
N ILE A 195 0.93 -24.45 28.77
CA ILE A 195 0.92 -25.20 30.02
C ILE A 195 -0.18 -26.24 29.96
N GLU A 196 0.10 -27.45 30.46
CA GLU A 196 -0.91 -28.48 30.60
C GLU A 196 -1.82 -28.21 31.82
N PHE A 197 -3.13 -28.42 31.68
CA PHE A 197 -4.06 -28.30 32.80
C PHE A 197 -3.79 -29.39 33.90
N ALA A 198 -3.20 -30.50 33.50
CA ALA A 198 -2.86 -31.60 34.41
C ALA A 198 -1.52 -31.38 35.14
N ASP A 199 -0.80 -30.29 34.88
CA ASP A 199 0.48 -29.98 35.52
C ASP A 199 0.28 -29.85 37.05
N PRO A 200 0.90 -30.70 37.87
CA PRO A 200 0.75 -30.60 39.32
C PRO A 200 1.36 -29.34 39.92
N GLU A 201 2.28 -28.69 39.21
CA GLU A 201 2.99 -27.47 39.64
C GLU A 201 2.37 -26.19 39.05
N ILE A 202 1.15 -26.26 38.46
CA ILE A 202 0.48 -25.16 37.79
C ILE A 202 0.42 -23.87 38.64
N ALA A 203 0.18 -24.00 39.93
CA ALA A 203 0.13 -22.86 40.85
C ALA A 203 1.50 -22.23 41.08
N GLU A 204 2.57 -23.02 41.08
CA GLU A 204 3.95 -22.54 41.21
C GLU A 204 4.40 -21.83 39.94
N VAL A 205 4.07 -22.41 38.77
CA VAL A 205 4.33 -21.77 37.46
C VAL A 205 3.62 -20.41 37.35
N ILE A 206 2.36 -20.34 37.75
CA ILE A 206 1.60 -19.09 37.75
C ILE A 206 2.21 -18.06 38.72
N ASN A 207 2.59 -18.47 39.91
CA ASN A 207 3.23 -17.60 40.89
C ASN A 207 4.58 -17.08 40.39
N MET A 208 5.37 -17.88 39.72
CA MET A 208 6.63 -17.48 39.08
C MET A 208 6.36 -16.40 38.05
N TYR A 209 5.34 -16.57 37.20
CA TYR A 209 4.93 -15.56 36.22
C TYR A 209 4.47 -14.25 36.87
N LEU A 210 3.62 -14.31 37.89
CA LEU A 210 3.15 -13.17 38.66
C LEU A 210 4.28 -12.44 39.41
N SER A 211 5.36 -13.14 39.75
CA SER A 211 6.54 -12.52 40.35
C SER A 211 7.44 -11.82 39.34
N THR A 212 7.32 -12.19 38.07
CA THR A 212 8.10 -11.62 36.95
C THR A 212 7.34 -10.52 36.25
N TYR A 213 6.02 -10.67 36.10
CA TYR A 213 5.14 -9.80 35.36
C TYR A 213 4.01 -9.29 36.25
N ASP A 214 3.75 -8.00 36.25
CA ASP A 214 2.72 -7.39 37.09
C ASP A 214 1.31 -7.89 36.77
N GLN A 215 1.07 -8.26 35.53
CA GLN A 215 -0.21 -8.80 35.03
C GLN A 215 0.02 -9.86 33.98
N ILE A 216 -0.74 -10.93 34.09
CA ILE A 216 -0.68 -12.08 33.18
C ILE A 216 -2.03 -12.29 32.47
N LEU A 217 -2.00 -12.97 31.35
CA LEU A 217 -3.19 -13.44 30.64
C LEU A 217 -3.21 -14.95 30.61
N LEU A 218 -4.39 -15.50 30.91
CA LEU A 218 -4.68 -16.91 30.70
C LEU A 218 -5.61 -17.02 29.49
N GLN A 219 -5.15 -17.75 28.48
CA GLN A 219 -5.85 -17.81 27.20
C GLN A 219 -6.12 -19.26 26.78
N GLU A 220 -7.26 -19.48 26.13
CA GLU A 220 -7.59 -20.70 25.45
C GLU A 220 -6.47 -21.13 24.49
N PHE A 221 -6.01 -22.36 24.58
CA PHE A 221 -5.14 -22.95 23.58
C PHE A 221 -5.98 -23.45 22.40
N CYS A 222 -5.72 -22.91 21.21
CA CYS A 222 -6.36 -23.30 19.97
C CYS A 222 -5.44 -24.24 19.17
N PRO A 223 -5.73 -25.56 19.08
CA PRO A 223 -4.84 -26.54 18.43
C PRO A 223 -4.55 -26.24 16.95
N GLU A 224 -5.39 -25.45 16.29
CA GLU A 224 -5.21 -25.03 14.90
C GLU A 224 -3.94 -24.18 14.69
N VAL A 225 -3.33 -23.62 15.75
CA VAL A 225 -2.02 -22.96 15.68
C VAL A 225 -0.92 -23.89 15.14
N ASN A 226 -1.08 -25.21 15.28
CA ASN A 226 -0.17 -26.18 14.68
C ASN A 226 -0.23 -26.21 13.14
N GLN A 227 -1.22 -25.58 12.53
CA GLN A 227 -1.34 -25.35 11.08
C GLN A 227 -0.73 -24.02 10.67
N GLY A 228 -0.13 -23.29 11.61
CA GLY A 228 0.39 -21.95 11.41
C GLY A 228 -0.59 -20.85 11.79
N ASP A 229 -0.19 -19.61 11.53
CA ASP A 229 -1.04 -18.43 11.64
C ASP A 229 -0.95 -17.56 10.37
N ILE A 230 -1.88 -16.63 10.25
CA ILE A 230 -2.00 -15.70 9.13
C ILE A 230 -1.75 -14.30 9.67
N VAL A 231 -0.85 -13.58 9.01
CA VAL A 231 -0.57 -12.17 9.29
C VAL A 231 -1.14 -11.33 8.17
N VAL A 232 -1.92 -10.34 8.50
CA VAL A 232 -2.45 -9.36 7.56
C VAL A 232 -1.93 -7.98 7.96
N THR A 233 -1.13 -7.36 7.10
CA THR A 233 -0.52 -6.06 7.37
C THR A 233 -1.33 -4.95 6.72
N PHE A 234 -1.60 -3.91 7.50
CA PHE A 234 -2.32 -2.70 7.08
C PHE A 234 -1.39 -1.49 7.13
N PHE A 235 -1.56 -0.61 6.15
CA PHE A 235 -1.04 0.74 6.20
C PHE A 235 -2.13 1.73 5.80
N ASP A 236 -2.44 2.70 6.67
CA ASP A 236 -3.54 3.65 6.52
C ASP A 236 -4.91 3.01 6.18
N GLY A 237 -5.16 1.81 6.72
CA GLY A 237 -6.38 1.05 6.47
C GLY A 237 -6.37 0.18 5.21
N ASP A 238 -5.35 0.31 4.37
CA ASP A 238 -5.16 -0.56 3.20
C ASP A 238 -4.40 -1.83 3.59
N ILE A 239 -4.82 -2.99 3.09
CA ILE A 239 -4.04 -4.22 3.23
C ILE A 239 -2.87 -4.13 2.24
N ILE A 240 -1.66 -4.21 2.79
CA ILE A 240 -0.43 -4.14 2.01
C ILE A 240 0.25 -5.51 1.87
N ASP A 241 -0.12 -6.46 2.71
CA ASP A 241 0.48 -7.79 2.72
C ASP A 241 -0.42 -8.78 3.47
N SER A 242 -0.35 -10.05 3.05
CA SER A 242 -0.84 -11.18 3.83
C SER A 242 0.08 -12.39 3.65
N MET A 243 0.46 -13.01 4.76
CA MET A 243 1.35 -14.15 4.76
C MET A 243 0.89 -15.24 5.72
N HIS A 244 1.26 -16.47 5.45
CA HIS A 244 1.12 -17.61 6.34
C HIS A 244 2.46 -17.91 7.00
N ARG A 245 2.46 -18.09 8.31
CA ARG A 245 3.66 -18.49 9.05
C ARG A 245 3.49 -19.92 9.59
N GLU A 246 4.43 -20.78 9.26
CA GLU A 246 4.51 -22.15 9.78
C GLU A 246 5.58 -22.23 10.85
N SER A 247 5.28 -22.83 11.99
CA SER A 247 6.22 -22.98 13.09
C SER A 247 7.39 -23.90 12.72
N ALA A 248 8.55 -23.64 13.29
CA ALA A 248 9.72 -24.53 13.15
C ALA A 248 9.43 -25.94 13.71
N PRO A 249 10.10 -26.98 13.20
CA PRO A 249 9.93 -28.34 13.72
C PRO A 249 10.16 -28.41 15.24
N GLY A 250 9.15 -28.86 15.96
CA GLY A 250 9.18 -28.97 17.43
C GLY A 250 8.73 -27.70 18.18
N GLU A 251 8.52 -26.57 17.49
CA GLU A 251 7.96 -25.37 18.06
C GLU A 251 6.46 -25.27 17.69
N TRP A 252 5.68 -24.62 18.53
CA TRP A 252 4.26 -24.37 18.30
C TRP A 252 3.97 -22.90 18.04
N LYS A 253 4.91 -22.01 18.37
CA LYS A 253 4.82 -20.57 18.08
C LYS A 253 5.31 -20.30 16.67
N THR A 254 4.67 -19.37 16.02
CA THR A 254 4.88 -19.02 14.62
C THR A 254 5.76 -17.77 14.42
N ASN A 255 6.52 -17.42 15.48
CA ASN A 255 7.39 -16.27 15.42
C ASN A 255 8.62 -16.52 14.53
N TYR A 256 8.91 -15.59 13.62
CA TYR A 256 10.08 -15.64 12.74
C TYR A 256 11.40 -15.81 13.52
N SER A 257 11.54 -15.10 14.65
CA SER A 257 12.71 -15.20 15.53
C SER A 257 12.94 -16.61 16.13
N LEU A 258 11.92 -17.46 16.09
CA LEU A 258 11.99 -18.85 16.53
C LEU A 258 12.16 -19.84 15.37
N GLY A 259 12.46 -19.34 14.17
CA GLY A 259 12.71 -20.14 12.99
C GLY A 259 11.47 -20.52 12.18
N ALA A 260 10.35 -19.82 12.37
CA ALA A 260 9.16 -20.03 11.56
C ALA A 260 9.41 -19.69 10.09
N THR A 261 8.82 -20.44 9.19
CA THR A 261 8.82 -20.19 7.75
C THR A 261 7.67 -19.26 7.40
N GLN A 262 7.93 -18.28 6.53
CA GLN A 262 6.92 -17.40 5.98
C GLN A 262 6.61 -17.81 4.54
N LEU A 263 5.33 -17.85 4.19
CA LEU A 263 4.83 -18.24 2.87
C LEU A 263 3.83 -17.19 2.37
N PRO A 264 3.82 -16.89 1.06
CA PRO A 264 2.76 -16.07 0.48
C PRO A 264 1.38 -16.66 0.77
N TYR A 265 0.44 -15.81 1.13
CA TYR A 265 -0.91 -16.25 1.46
C TYR A 265 -1.96 -15.29 0.91
N THR A 266 -2.97 -15.85 0.25
CA THR A 266 -4.14 -15.07 -0.17
C THR A 266 -5.24 -15.27 0.86
N ILE A 267 -5.61 -14.23 1.58
CA ILE A 267 -6.67 -14.30 2.59
C ILE A 267 -8.02 -14.56 1.95
N THR A 268 -8.86 -15.32 2.65
CA THR A 268 -10.25 -15.50 2.23
C THR A 268 -11.06 -14.23 2.49
N PRO A 269 -12.19 -14.01 1.78
CA PRO A 269 -13.07 -12.87 2.03
C PRO A 269 -13.55 -12.78 3.50
N GLU A 270 -13.74 -13.91 4.16
CA GLU A 270 -14.12 -13.97 5.57
C GLU A 270 -12.99 -13.52 6.49
N GLN A 271 -11.77 -14.01 6.25
CA GLN A 271 -10.57 -13.60 6.99
C GLN A 271 -10.28 -12.11 6.79
N GLU A 272 -10.43 -11.61 5.56
CA GLU A 272 -10.30 -10.19 5.27
C GLU A 272 -11.32 -9.35 6.05
N GLN A 273 -12.57 -9.74 6.06
CA GLN A 273 -13.61 -9.04 6.82
C GLN A 273 -13.27 -8.98 8.31
N ILE A 274 -12.77 -10.08 8.87
CA ILE A 274 -12.35 -10.14 10.28
C ILE A 274 -11.15 -9.22 10.52
N ALA A 275 -10.11 -9.28 9.66
CA ALA A 275 -8.92 -8.45 9.78
C ALA A 275 -9.25 -6.95 9.70
N ARG A 276 -10.04 -6.53 8.71
CA ARG A 276 -10.51 -5.14 8.58
C ARG A 276 -11.34 -4.71 9.78
N LYS A 277 -12.16 -5.61 10.30
CA LYS A 277 -12.93 -5.33 11.51
C LYS A 277 -12.02 -5.14 12.72
N ALA A 278 -11.00 -5.98 12.90
CA ALA A 278 -10.01 -5.84 13.95
C ALA A 278 -9.28 -4.49 13.84
N GLN A 279 -8.77 -4.16 12.65
CA GLN A 279 -8.10 -2.88 12.38
C GLN A 279 -9.01 -1.68 12.68
N SER A 280 -10.30 -1.76 12.36
CA SER A 280 -11.25 -0.64 12.56
C SER A 280 -11.45 -0.22 14.04
N PHE A 281 -11.04 -1.03 15.00
CA PHE A 281 -11.02 -0.67 16.42
C PHE A 281 -9.78 0.12 16.84
N PHE A 282 -8.80 0.23 15.93
CA PHE A 282 -7.53 0.96 16.13
C PHE A 282 -7.24 1.88 14.94
N PRO A 283 -8.19 2.79 14.58
CA PRO A 283 -8.08 3.62 13.38
C PRO A 283 -6.91 4.61 13.45
N GLU A 284 -6.45 4.88 14.67
CA GLU A 284 -5.33 5.77 14.96
C GLU A 284 -3.95 5.16 14.65
N ILE A 285 -3.88 3.84 14.40
CA ILE A 285 -2.62 3.16 14.07
C ILE A 285 -2.52 3.00 12.56
N ARG A 286 -1.58 3.68 11.97
CA ARG A 286 -1.38 3.70 10.51
C ARG A 286 -0.78 2.40 9.98
N LEU A 287 0.23 1.89 10.67
CA LEU A 287 0.94 0.66 10.30
C LEU A 287 0.66 -0.42 11.35
N LEU A 288 -0.17 -1.40 11.01
CA LEU A 288 -0.68 -2.41 11.92
C LEU A 288 -0.66 -3.79 11.27
N SER A 289 -0.21 -4.84 11.96
CA SER A 289 -0.54 -6.21 11.57
C SER A 289 -1.60 -6.84 12.48
N VAL A 290 -2.43 -7.67 11.88
CA VAL A 290 -3.43 -8.51 12.53
C VAL A 290 -2.98 -9.95 12.38
N ASP A 291 -2.64 -10.59 13.50
CA ASP A 291 -2.24 -11.99 13.53
C ASP A 291 -3.47 -12.84 13.89
N MET A 292 -3.82 -13.81 13.04
CA MET A 292 -5.00 -14.65 13.21
C MET A 292 -4.71 -16.13 12.92
N LEU A 293 -5.49 -16.99 13.51
CA LEU A 293 -5.49 -18.42 13.21
C LEU A 293 -6.23 -18.72 11.90
N PRO A 294 -6.01 -19.89 11.26
CA PRO A 294 -6.68 -20.25 10.01
C PRO A 294 -8.22 -20.14 10.06
N SER A 295 -8.83 -20.36 11.22
CA SER A 295 -10.28 -20.18 11.46
C SER A 295 -10.73 -18.70 11.48
N GLY A 296 -9.82 -17.74 11.43
CA GLY A 296 -10.09 -16.31 11.58
C GLY A 296 -10.10 -15.82 13.02
N LYS A 297 -9.78 -16.63 14.04
CA LYS A 297 -9.62 -16.14 15.41
C LYS A 297 -8.42 -15.21 15.50
N VAL A 298 -8.63 -13.94 15.84
CA VAL A 298 -7.56 -12.95 16.02
C VAL A 298 -6.83 -13.20 17.33
N ILE A 299 -5.51 -13.38 17.26
CA ILE A 299 -4.69 -13.69 18.42
C ILE A 299 -3.85 -12.54 18.93
N GLU A 300 -3.49 -11.59 18.03
CA GLU A 300 -2.65 -10.43 18.37
C GLU A 300 -2.81 -9.31 17.33
N LEU A 301 -2.56 -8.07 17.77
CA LEU A 301 -2.35 -6.92 16.93
C LEU A 301 -0.94 -6.36 17.21
N ASN A 302 -0.18 -6.08 16.15
CA ASN A 302 1.14 -5.53 16.27
C ASN A 302 1.22 -4.18 15.54
N ALA A 303 1.44 -3.10 16.27
CA ALA A 303 1.89 -1.86 15.68
C ALA A 303 3.35 -2.02 15.23
N PHE A 304 3.70 -1.43 14.11
CA PHE A 304 5.04 -1.53 13.53
C PHE A 304 5.49 -2.98 13.23
N PRO A 305 4.79 -3.69 12.34
CA PRO A 305 5.22 -5.01 11.90
C PRO A 305 6.60 -4.97 11.25
N GLY A 306 7.31 -6.10 11.30
CA GLY A 306 8.72 -6.17 10.94
C GLY A 306 9.08 -5.91 9.46
N GLY A 307 8.14 -6.00 8.51
CA GLY A 307 8.36 -5.76 7.08
C GLY A 307 9.30 -6.72 6.36
N LYS A 308 9.94 -7.65 7.07
CA LYS A 308 10.88 -8.62 6.48
C LYS A 308 10.17 -9.59 5.53
N GLY A 309 9.02 -10.12 5.95
CA GLY A 309 8.22 -11.00 5.11
C GLY A 309 7.76 -10.32 3.82
N LEU A 310 7.35 -9.07 3.89
CA LEU A 310 6.98 -8.27 2.73
C LEU A 310 8.15 -8.16 1.72
N LEU A 311 9.36 -7.92 2.23
CA LEU A 311 10.56 -7.84 1.40
C LEU A 311 10.97 -9.22 0.84
N GLU A 312 11.03 -10.26 1.66
CA GLU A 312 11.50 -11.59 1.26
C GLU A 312 10.50 -12.31 0.32
N LEU A 313 9.19 -12.18 0.58
CA LEU A 313 8.16 -12.89 -0.19
C LEU A 313 7.76 -12.17 -1.46
N TYR A 314 7.74 -10.83 -1.42
CA TYR A 314 7.16 -10.03 -2.48
C TYR A 314 8.13 -9.01 -3.09
N GLY A 315 9.35 -8.88 -2.55
CA GLY A 315 10.34 -7.90 -2.98
C GLY A 315 9.94 -6.45 -2.68
N ILE A 316 9.00 -6.23 -1.78
CA ILE A 316 8.43 -4.91 -1.45
C ILE A 316 9.07 -4.36 -0.19
N SER A 317 9.72 -3.19 -0.29
CA SER A 317 10.25 -2.49 0.88
C SER A 317 9.14 -1.75 1.61
N LEU A 318 8.87 -2.16 2.84
CA LEU A 318 7.97 -1.44 3.74
C LEU A 318 8.44 0.01 3.94
N GLY A 319 9.76 0.23 4.04
CA GLY A 319 10.32 1.56 4.20
C GLY A 319 10.00 2.48 3.03
N THR A 320 10.14 1.99 1.80
CA THR A 320 9.78 2.75 0.60
C THR A 320 8.30 3.10 0.60
N MET A 321 7.43 2.12 0.86
CA MET A 321 5.98 2.34 0.92
C MET A 321 5.59 3.42 1.92
N VAL A 322 6.08 3.31 3.15
CA VAL A 322 5.76 4.23 4.23
C VAL A 322 6.25 5.63 3.91
N MET A 323 7.53 5.77 3.50
CA MET A 323 8.12 7.07 3.24
C MET A 323 7.49 7.79 2.04
N ASP A 324 7.22 7.10 0.95
CA ASP A 324 6.56 7.71 -0.19
C ASP A 324 5.20 8.30 0.19
N ARG A 325 4.42 7.59 1.01
CA ARG A 325 3.11 8.06 1.44
C ARG A 325 3.21 9.25 2.40
N LEU A 326 4.12 9.20 3.35
CA LEU A 326 4.33 10.27 4.32
C LEU A 326 4.90 11.53 3.66
N GLU A 327 5.88 11.39 2.77
CA GLU A 327 6.42 12.53 2.03
C GLU A 327 5.34 13.24 1.20
N ARG A 328 4.52 12.48 0.48
CA ARG A 328 3.41 13.05 -0.29
C ARG A 328 2.40 13.77 0.61
N GLU A 329 2.06 13.21 1.76
CA GLU A 329 1.16 13.83 2.72
C GLU A 329 1.73 15.15 3.23
N LEU A 330 3.02 15.20 3.59
CA LEU A 330 3.71 16.40 4.05
C LEU A 330 3.84 17.48 2.97
N LEU A 331 3.95 17.06 1.72
CA LEU A 331 4.02 17.97 0.57
C LEU A 331 2.63 18.43 0.09
N GLY A 332 1.55 17.98 0.74
CA GLY A 332 0.17 18.27 0.33
C GLY A 332 -0.21 17.62 -1.00
N MET A 333 0.55 16.61 -1.44
CA MET A 333 0.25 15.83 -2.63
C MET A 333 -0.88 14.84 -2.35
N PRO A 334 -1.69 14.47 -3.36
CA PRO A 334 -2.67 13.41 -3.20
C PRO A 334 -2.00 12.14 -2.66
N LYS A 335 -2.67 11.48 -1.70
CA LYS A 335 -2.19 10.19 -1.19
C LYS A 335 -2.01 9.25 -2.38
N ALA A 336 -0.76 8.93 -2.73
CA ALA A 336 -0.55 7.80 -3.60
C ALA A 336 -0.94 6.56 -2.81
N VAL A 337 -1.78 5.74 -3.40
CA VAL A 337 -1.87 4.35 -2.95
C VAL A 337 -0.57 3.71 -3.39
N MET A 338 0.19 3.30 -2.42
CA MET A 338 1.57 2.87 -2.64
C MET A 338 1.66 1.36 -2.68
N PRO A 339 2.51 0.85 -3.48
CA PRO A 339 3.87 0.48 -3.07
C PRO A 339 4.92 1.37 -3.73
N GLY A 340 6.04 1.49 -3.08
CA GLY A 340 7.21 2.10 -3.66
C GLY A 340 7.59 1.42 -4.97
N VAL A 341 8.24 2.18 -5.84
CA VAL A 341 8.90 1.61 -7.02
C VAL A 341 9.84 0.52 -6.50
N ILE A 342 9.49 -0.72 -6.80
CA ILE A 342 10.42 -1.82 -6.55
C ILE A 342 11.53 -1.63 -7.57
N ASP A 343 12.74 -1.51 -7.08
CA ASP A 343 13.87 -1.69 -7.96
C ASP A 343 13.95 -3.17 -8.36
N ILE A 344 13.27 -3.49 -9.46
CA ILE A 344 13.19 -4.85 -10.00
C ILE A 344 14.58 -5.38 -10.32
N SER A 345 15.58 -4.50 -10.53
CA SER A 345 16.96 -4.90 -10.80
C SER A 345 17.60 -5.65 -9.64
N THR A 346 17.05 -5.54 -8.45
CA THR A 346 17.54 -6.20 -7.22
C THR A 346 16.71 -7.39 -6.78
N HIS A 347 15.59 -7.71 -7.48
CA HIS A 347 14.75 -8.85 -7.12
C HIS A 347 15.40 -10.18 -7.50
N PRO A 348 15.58 -11.12 -6.56
CA PRO A 348 16.33 -12.37 -6.81
C PRO A 348 15.58 -13.39 -7.66
N SER A 349 14.35 -13.14 -8.09
CA SER A 349 13.58 -14.08 -8.88
C SER A 349 13.78 -13.85 -10.37
N THR A 350 14.17 -14.89 -11.10
CA THR A 350 14.20 -14.95 -12.57
C THR A 350 12.87 -14.62 -13.22
N ARG A 351 11.80 -14.57 -12.44
CA ARG A 351 10.42 -14.27 -12.85
C ARG A 351 10.25 -12.88 -13.47
N TRP A 352 11.08 -11.92 -13.08
CA TRP A 352 10.97 -10.53 -13.50
C TRP A 352 12.15 -10.07 -14.38
N ASP A 353 13.05 -10.97 -14.76
CA ASP A 353 14.25 -10.62 -15.56
C ASP A 353 13.88 -9.92 -16.88
N ASP A 354 12.80 -10.34 -17.52
CA ASP A 354 12.33 -9.73 -18.76
C ASP A 354 11.77 -8.32 -18.54
N VAL A 355 11.05 -8.10 -17.45
CA VAL A 355 10.53 -6.77 -17.06
C VAL A 355 11.70 -5.88 -16.64
N ASN A 356 12.64 -6.42 -15.89
CA ASN A 356 13.90 -5.75 -15.51
C ASN A 356 14.69 -5.26 -16.70
N TYR A 357 14.75 -6.05 -17.77
CA TYR A 357 15.46 -5.66 -18.98
C TYR A 357 14.88 -4.36 -19.56
N HIS A 358 13.55 -4.26 -19.67
CA HIS A 358 12.90 -3.03 -20.13
C HIS A 358 13.17 -1.84 -19.21
N TYR A 359 13.19 -2.06 -17.91
CA TYR A 359 13.44 -1.01 -16.92
C TYR A 359 14.89 -0.51 -16.94
N GLN A 360 15.88 -1.39 -17.05
CA GLN A 360 17.30 -1.01 -17.06
C GLN A 360 17.71 -0.23 -18.30
N ALA A 361 17.07 -0.51 -19.43
CA ALA A 361 17.35 0.20 -20.69
C ALA A 361 16.99 1.69 -20.65
N HIS A 362 16.15 2.14 -19.68
CA HIS A 362 15.59 3.49 -19.61
C HIS A 362 15.96 4.21 -18.29
N SER A 363 17.26 4.21 -17.95
CA SER A 363 17.76 4.82 -16.70
C SER A 363 18.18 6.29 -16.83
N GLU A 364 18.09 6.88 -18.01
CA GLU A 364 18.48 8.27 -18.25
C GLU A 364 17.58 9.23 -17.47
N ALA A 365 18.18 10.29 -16.92
CA ALA A 365 17.46 11.31 -16.16
C ALA A 365 16.65 12.23 -17.09
N VAL A 366 15.38 12.41 -16.82
CA VAL A 366 14.49 13.32 -17.53
C VAL A 366 13.96 14.40 -16.59
N LYS A 367 13.91 15.64 -17.06
CA LYS A 367 13.23 16.75 -16.36
C LYS A 367 11.77 16.75 -16.74
N VAL A 368 10.90 16.76 -15.75
CA VAL A 368 9.46 16.78 -15.93
C VAL A 368 8.82 18.01 -15.31
N PHE A 369 7.69 18.40 -15.86
CA PHE A 369 6.74 19.35 -15.31
C PHE A 369 5.51 18.58 -14.87
N ASP A 370 5.08 18.77 -13.65
CA ASP A 370 3.85 18.21 -13.11
C ASP A 370 2.71 19.20 -13.33
N VAL A 371 1.77 18.82 -14.19
CA VAL A 371 0.63 19.67 -14.59
C VAL A 371 -0.34 19.90 -13.43
N PHE A 372 -0.36 19.00 -12.44
CA PHE A 372 -1.24 19.10 -11.28
C PHE A 372 -0.68 20.04 -10.20
N SER A 373 0.61 19.89 -9.84
CA SER A 373 1.26 20.68 -8.78
C SER A 373 1.93 21.97 -9.27
N ASP A 374 2.07 22.15 -10.60
CA ASP A 374 2.84 23.24 -11.23
C ASP A 374 4.34 23.22 -10.84
N GLU A 375 4.87 22.04 -10.51
CA GLU A 375 6.25 21.84 -10.08
C GLU A 375 7.11 21.16 -11.16
N LYS A 376 8.44 21.34 -11.05
CA LYS A 376 9.42 20.70 -11.94
C LYS A 376 10.42 19.90 -11.12
N TYR A 377 10.66 18.66 -11.51
CA TYR A 377 11.66 17.80 -10.91
C TYR A 377 12.36 16.92 -11.93
N THR A 378 13.32 16.13 -11.48
CA THR A 378 14.08 15.22 -12.34
C THR A 378 13.92 13.81 -11.80
N LEU A 379 13.64 12.86 -12.69
CA LEU A 379 13.52 11.45 -12.35
C LEU A 379 14.09 10.59 -13.49
N PRO A 380 14.40 9.32 -13.24
CA PRO A 380 14.74 8.38 -14.29
C PRO A 380 13.60 8.20 -15.29
N THR A 381 13.90 8.06 -16.57
CA THR A 381 12.89 7.86 -17.63
C THR A 381 11.97 6.66 -17.35
N ARG A 382 12.50 5.60 -16.77
CA ARG A 382 11.73 4.42 -16.36
C ARG A 382 10.60 4.73 -15.37
N ASP A 383 10.78 5.74 -14.51
CA ASP A 383 9.77 6.11 -13.50
C ASP A 383 8.56 6.83 -14.12
N LEU A 384 8.61 7.15 -15.41
CA LEU A 384 7.46 7.64 -16.17
C LEU A 384 6.46 6.53 -16.51
N ILE A 385 6.92 5.28 -16.48
CA ILE A 385 6.07 4.09 -16.59
C ILE A 385 6.31 3.26 -15.33
N GLU A 386 5.44 3.41 -14.36
CA GLU A 386 5.58 2.77 -13.05
C GLU A 386 5.03 1.34 -13.09
N PHE A 387 5.79 0.41 -12.52
CA PHE A 387 5.35 -0.97 -12.32
C PHE A 387 5.25 -1.30 -10.83
N ARG A 388 4.12 -1.88 -10.41
CA ARG A 388 3.84 -2.30 -9.02
C ARG A 388 3.43 -3.76 -8.99
N PRO A 389 4.30 -4.68 -8.59
CA PRO A 389 3.97 -6.10 -8.46
C PRO A 389 3.35 -6.42 -7.09
N TYR A 390 2.02 -6.27 -6.96
CA TYR A 390 1.34 -6.63 -5.71
C TYR A 390 1.08 -8.14 -5.61
N SER A 391 0.22 -8.65 -6.45
CA SER A 391 -0.14 -10.05 -6.47
C SER A 391 -0.08 -10.53 -7.92
N PRO A 392 0.48 -11.71 -8.17
CA PRO A 392 0.63 -12.20 -9.55
C PRO A 392 -0.65 -12.81 -10.11
N ASP A 393 -1.81 -12.43 -9.63
CA ASP A 393 -3.07 -13.08 -10.02
C ASP A 393 -3.66 -12.50 -11.31
N PHE A 394 -3.52 -11.20 -11.53
CA PHE A 394 -4.01 -10.48 -12.71
C PHE A 394 -3.19 -9.20 -12.94
N ILE A 395 -3.36 -8.59 -14.10
CA ILE A 395 -2.71 -7.33 -14.46
C ILE A 395 -3.72 -6.19 -14.35
N LEU A 396 -3.26 -5.05 -13.83
CA LEU A 396 -4.00 -3.80 -13.79
C LEU A 396 -3.27 -2.77 -14.64
N SER A 397 -3.85 -2.39 -15.76
CA SER A 397 -3.34 -1.36 -16.68
C SER A 397 -3.99 -0.02 -16.34
N ILE A 398 -3.21 1.00 -16.00
CA ILE A 398 -3.69 2.35 -15.66
C ILE A 398 -3.00 3.37 -16.58
N PRO A 399 -3.50 3.56 -17.81
CA PRO A 399 -2.77 4.28 -18.84
C PRO A 399 -2.89 5.80 -18.76
N HIS A 400 -3.90 6.35 -18.07
CA HIS A 400 -4.29 7.76 -18.18
C HIS A 400 -4.22 8.57 -16.87
N SER A 401 -3.68 8.00 -15.77
CA SER A 401 -3.59 8.72 -14.48
C SER A 401 -2.48 9.78 -14.43
N GLY A 402 -1.59 9.78 -15.42
CA GLY A 402 -0.36 10.55 -15.39
C GLY A 402 -0.56 12.05 -15.53
N VAL A 403 0.21 12.81 -14.75
CA VAL A 403 0.22 14.28 -14.74
C VAL A 403 1.55 14.86 -15.21
N LEU A 404 2.49 14.02 -15.65
CA LEU A 404 3.85 14.44 -15.97
C LEU A 404 4.00 14.73 -17.46
N LEU A 405 4.73 15.81 -17.74
CA LEU A 405 5.12 16.24 -19.08
C LEU A 405 6.63 16.53 -19.08
N PRO A 406 7.44 15.92 -19.96
CA PRO A 406 8.85 16.27 -20.05
C PRO A 406 9.00 17.78 -20.35
N THR A 407 9.83 18.48 -19.57
CA THR A 407 9.88 19.97 -19.59
C THR A 407 10.25 20.54 -20.94
N GLN A 408 10.94 19.79 -21.79
CA GLN A 408 11.30 20.22 -23.15
C GLN A 408 10.08 20.38 -24.07
N TYR A 409 8.94 19.76 -23.74
CA TYR A 409 7.70 19.85 -24.52
C TYR A 409 6.66 20.75 -23.86
N GLN A 410 6.94 21.33 -22.68
CA GLN A 410 5.98 22.14 -21.94
C GLN A 410 5.44 23.32 -22.77
N ASP A 411 6.32 23.99 -23.53
CA ASP A 411 5.95 25.16 -24.34
C ASP A 411 5.11 24.81 -25.59
N ASN A 412 4.95 23.51 -25.89
CA ASN A 412 4.08 23.08 -26.99
C ASN A 412 2.59 23.11 -26.59
N PHE A 413 2.29 23.17 -25.28
CA PHE A 413 0.94 23.09 -24.77
C PHE A 413 0.49 24.39 -24.10
N THR A 414 -0.78 24.76 -24.36
CA THR A 414 -1.48 25.73 -23.53
C THR A 414 -2.09 25.02 -22.34
N LEU A 415 -1.37 25.05 -21.19
CA LEU A 415 -1.75 24.37 -19.98
C LEU A 415 -2.50 25.30 -19.03
N ASP A 416 -3.68 24.89 -18.61
CA ASP A 416 -4.49 25.56 -17.60
C ASP A 416 -5.21 24.53 -16.69
N SER A 417 -6.06 24.99 -15.80
CA SER A 417 -6.82 24.08 -14.92
C SER A 417 -7.77 23.12 -15.67
N LYS A 418 -8.08 23.39 -16.95
CA LYS A 418 -8.94 22.52 -17.77
C LYS A 418 -8.14 21.34 -18.35
N SER A 419 -6.82 21.49 -18.47
CA SER A 419 -5.95 20.40 -18.92
C SER A 419 -6.02 19.18 -18.02
N LEU A 420 -6.35 19.38 -16.74
CA LEU A 420 -6.52 18.29 -15.78
C LEU A 420 -7.80 17.47 -16.00
N LEU A 421 -8.76 18.00 -16.75
CA LEU A 421 -9.97 17.24 -17.12
C LEU A 421 -9.73 16.23 -18.26
N GLU A 422 -8.56 16.30 -18.88
CA GLU A 422 -8.11 15.35 -19.90
C GLU A 422 -7.40 14.14 -19.30
N ILE A 423 -7.22 14.14 -17.98
CA ILE A 423 -6.49 13.12 -17.22
C ILE A 423 -7.48 12.36 -16.36
N ASP A 424 -7.33 11.06 -16.29
CA ASP A 424 -8.05 10.19 -15.35
C ASP A 424 -7.50 10.39 -13.92
N LEU A 425 -7.71 11.63 -13.39
CA LEU A 425 -7.11 12.04 -12.11
C LEU A 425 -7.42 11.06 -10.99
N PHE A 426 -6.37 10.68 -10.26
CA PHE A 426 -6.44 9.74 -9.12
C PHE A 426 -6.97 8.35 -9.47
N SER A 427 -7.04 7.97 -10.75
CA SER A 427 -7.36 6.59 -11.13
C SER A 427 -6.28 5.62 -10.61
N ASP A 428 -5.03 6.05 -10.52
CA ASP A 428 -3.95 5.29 -9.87
C ASP A 428 -4.16 5.09 -8.35
N ILE A 429 -4.90 5.97 -7.71
CA ILE A 429 -5.33 5.83 -6.31
C ILE A 429 -6.57 4.94 -6.22
N LEU A 430 -7.57 5.20 -7.07
CA LEU A 430 -8.80 4.43 -7.10
C LEU A 430 -8.54 2.94 -7.36
N PHE A 431 -7.80 2.64 -8.42
CA PHE A 431 -7.54 1.27 -8.84
C PHE A 431 -6.31 0.66 -8.16
N GLY A 432 -5.36 1.48 -7.70
CA GLY A 432 -4.14 1.01 -7.06
C GLY A 432 -4.37 0.12 -5.84
N ALA A 433 -5.47 0.32 -5.10
CA ALA A 433 -5.84 -0.47 -3.93
C ALA A 433 -6.43 -1.87 -4.27
N ILE A 434 -6.64 -2.18 -5.56
CA ILE A 434 -7.29 -3.42 -5.99
C ILE A 434 -6.33 -4.62 -5.91
N GLY A 435 -5.04 -4.40 -6.03
CA GLY A 435 -4.01 -5.44 -6.12
C GLY A 435 -3.57 -5.73 -7.56
N GLY A 436 -3.08 -6.93 -7.82
CA GLY A 436 -2.60 -7.33 -9.14
C GLY A 436 -1.19 -6.83 -9.49
N LEU A 437 -0.72 -7.14 -10.69
CA LEU A 437 0.49 -6.57 -11.29
C LEU A 437 0.11 -5.26 -11.97
N GLN A 438 0.53 -4.12 -11.42
CA GLN A 438 0.07 -2.81 -11.92
C GLN A 438 1.11 -2.18 -12.83
N ILE A 439 0.66 -1.72 -13.99
CA ILE A 439 1.42 -0.85 -14.87
C ILE A 439 0.70 0.49 -15.00
N ILE A 440 1.41 1.58 -14.74
CA ILE A 440 0.83 2.92 -14.61
C ILE A 440 1.64 3.89 -15.48
N SER A 441 0.97 4.58 -16.39
CA SER A 441 1.59 5.71 -17.07
C SER A 441 1.55 6.94 -16.16
N ARG A 442 2.70 7.56 -15.94
CA ARG A 442 2.83 8.84 -15.25
C ARG A 442 2.80 10.03 -16.20
N LEU A 443 2.85 9.77 -17.50
CA LEU A 443 2.75 10.78 -18.53
C LEU A 443 1.31 11.19 -18.78
N ALA A 444 1.11 12.49 -18.99
CA ALA A 444 -0.21 13.04 -19.33
C ALA A 444 -0.72 12.47 -20.66
N PRO A 445 -1.97 11.98 -20.74
CA PRO A 445 -2.49 11.32 -21.94
C PRO A 445 -2.59 12.23 -23.15
N PHE A 446 -2.70 13.54 -22.96
CA PHE A 446 -2.65 14.49 -24.06
C PHE A 446 -1.24 14.70 -24.65
N PHE A 447 -0.20 14.23 -23.98
CA PHE A 447 1.18 14.21 -24.48
C PHE A 447 1.46 12.95 -25.29
N VAL A 448 1.17 11.81 -24.75
CA VAL A 448 1.23 10.50 -25.43
C VAL A 448 0.17 9.58 -24.84
N ASP A 449 -0.71 9.08 -25.68
CA ASP A 449 -1.86 8.27 -25.24
C ASP A 449 -1.51 6.78 -25.35
N MET A 450 -1.38 6.11 -24.17
CA MET A 450 -1.09 4.69 -24.09
C MET A 450 -2.28 3.82 -24.53
N ASN A 451 -3.49 4.38 -24.58
CA ASN A 451 -4.69 3.68 -25.02
C ASN A 451 -5.10 4.04 -26.49
N ARG A 452 -4.10 4.31 -27.34
CA ARG A 452 -4.25 4.56 -28.78
C ARG A 452 -3.25 3.72 -29.57
N ASP A 453 -3.52 3.56 -30.87
CA ASP A 453 -2.57 2.93 -31.78
C ASP A 453 -1.27 3.72 -31.88
N ARG A 454 -0.12 3.03 -31.88
CA ARG A 454 1.20 3.67 -31.95
C ARG A 454 1.35 4.65 -33.11
N ASN A 455 0.73 4.34 -34.26
CA ASN A 455 0.81 5.13 -35.49
C ASN A 455 -0.41 6.04 -35.67
N GLY A 456 -1.30 6.11 -34.68
CA GLY A 456 -2.53 6.87 -34.75
C GLY A 456 -3.54 6.37 -35.76
N SER A 457 -3.48 5.10 -36.17
CA SER A 457 -4.40 4.54 -37.18
C SER A 457 -5.86 4.51 -36.70
N ASP A 458 -6.07 4.38 -35.40
CA ASP A 458 -7.39 4.41 -34.73
C ASP A 458 -7.86 5.83 -34.36
N CYS A 459 -7.00 6.82 -34.49
CA CYS A 459 -7.33 8.22 -34.12
C CYS A 459 -8.25 8.91 -35.14
N LYS A 460 -8.38 8.37 -36.36
CA LYS A 460 -9.12 9.00 -37.47
C LYS A 460 -10.61 9.21 -37.18
N ASP A 461 -11.17 8.34 -36.34
CA ASP A 461 -12.58 8.40 -35.96
C ASP A 461 -12.79 9.14 -34.65
N LEU A 462 -11.71 9.69 -34.05
CA LEU A 462 -11.73 10.34 -32.76
C LEU A 462 -11.58 11.85 -32.93
N PRO A 463 -12.50 12.63 -32.37
CA PRO A 463 -12.57 14.06 -32.64
C PRO A 463 -11.54 14.91 -31.91
N ARG A 464 -10.77 14.37 -30.96
CA ARG A 464 -9.85 15.17 -30.11
C ARG A 464 -8.44 15.28 -30.67
N HIS A 465 -7.93 14.21 -31.30
CA HIS A 465 -6.59 14.19 -31.89
C HIS A 465 -6.53 13.24 -33.08
N LEU A 466 -5.59 13.48 -33.95
CA LEU A 466 -5.50 12.78 -35.25
C LEU A 466 -4.32 11.79 -35.33
N THR A 467 -3.38 11.89 -34.38
CA THR A 467 -2.14 11.10 -34.36
C THR A 467 -1.77 10.72 -32.92
N ASN A 468 -0.82 9.79 -32.76
CA ASN A 468 -0.17 9.48 -31.49
C ASN A 468 1.37 9.47 -31.72
N PRO A 469 2.17 10.39 -31.09
CA PRO A 469 1.70 11.42 -30.19
C PRO A 469 0.81 12.44 -30.91
N PRO A 470 -0.08 13.14 -30.19
CA PRO A 470 -0.97 14.11 -30.82
C PRO A 470 -0.19 15.25 -31.47
N THR A 471 -0.58 15.61 -32.70
CA THR A 471 -0.06 16.82 -33.37
C THR A 471 -1.01 17.99 -33.25
N GLU A 472 -2.24 17.75 -32.92
CA GLU A 472 -3.29 18.69 -32.62
C GLU A 472 -4.17 18.10 -31.53
N TYR A 473 -4.40 18.79 -30.43
CA TYR A 473 -5.21 18.32 -29.30
C TYR A 473 -6.19 19.38 -28.83
N TYR A 474 -7.45 19.02 -28.68
CA TYR A 474 -8.50 19.90 -28.19
C TYR A 474 -8.97 19.39 -26.81
N ASN A 475 -9.05 20.31 -25.85
CA ASN A 475 -9.58 20.00 -24.51
C ASN A 475 -11.10 19.76 -24.55
N ILE A 476 -11.65 19.36 -23.41
CA ILE A 476 -13.10 19.08 -23.26
C ILE A 476 -14.01 20.29 -23.49
N LYS A 477 -13.46 21.49 -23.60
CA LYS A 477 -14.18 22.72 -23.95
C LYS A 477 -14.06 23.10 -25.44
N ASP A 478 -13.50 22.20 -26.27
CA ASP A 478 -13.20 22.41 -27.67
C ASP A 478 -12.15 23.53 -27.92
N GLU A 479 -11.28 23.81 -26.93
CA GLU A 479 -10.19 24.78 -27.07
C GLU A 479 -8.89 24.03 -27.44
N LEU A 480 -8.12 24.63 -28.35
CA LEU A 480 -6.85 24.04 -28.81
C LEU A 480 -5.80 24.08 -27.68
N MET A 481 -5.32 22.94 -27.24
CA MET A 481 -4.28 22.79 -26.22
C MET A 481 -2.87 22.64 -26.79
N LEU A 482 -2.74 21.92 -27.91
CA LEU A 482 -1.47 21.65 -28.58
C LEU A 482 -1.43 22.49 -29.87
N GLU A 483 -0.50 23.46 -29.93
CA GLU A 483 -0.38 24.38 -31.05
C GLU A 483 0.75 24.04 -32.01
N ASN A 484 1.70 23.19 -31.59
CA ASN A 484 2.91 22.90 -32.37
C ASN A 484 3.07 21.40 -32.58
N SER A 485 3.25 20.97 -33.83
CA SER A 485 3.62 19.61 -34.17
C SER A 485 5.10 19.32 -33.78
N TYR A 486 5.36 18.12 -33.37
CA TYR A 486 6.73 17.68 -33.12
C TYR A 486 7.51 17.42 -34.40
N ALA A 487 8.84 17.56 -34.36
CA ALA A 487 9.69 17.04 -35.43
C ALA A 487 9.62 15.50 -35.45
N PRO A 488 9.76 14.86 -36.63
CA PRO A 488 9.68 13.39 -36.68
C PRO A 488 10.65 12.63 -35.76
N SER A 489 11.83 13.20 -35.49
CA SER A 489 12.78 12.62 -34.53
C SER A 489 12.36 12.77 -33.07
N GLU A 490 11.51 13.74 -32.78
CA GLU A 490 10.92 13.94 -31.46
C GLU A 490 9.69 13.05 -31.26
N GLU A 491 8.88 12.85 -32.31
CA GLU A 491 7.78 11.88 -32.30
C GLU A 491 8.28 10.48 -31.94
N GLU A 492 9.33 10.00 -32.60
CA GLU A 492 9.93 8.70 -32.29
C GLU A 492 10.45 8.65 -30.84
N ARG A 493 11.05 9.71 -30.31
CA ARG A 493 11.52 9.76 -28.92
C ARG A 493 10.34 9.75 -27.92
N ILE A 494 9.23 10.39 -28.25
CA ILE A 494 8.01 10.35 -27.43
C ILE A 494 7.43 8.92 -27.45
N LEU A 495 7.46 8.28 -28.62
CA LEU A 495 6.97 6.92 -28.78
C LEU A 495 7.83 5.87 -28.05
N GLU A 496 9.08 6.16 -27.67
CA GLU A 496 9.85 5.28 -26.78
C GLU A 496 9.15 5.06 -25.43
N TYR A 497 8.45 6.06 -24.89
CA TYR A 497 7.63 5.90 -23.68
C TYR A 497 6.43 4.97 -23.89
N TYR A 498 5.79 5.10 -25.05
CA TYR A 498 4.70 4.23 -25.47
C TYR A 498 5.19 2.78 -25.61
N ASP A 499 6.31 2.59 -26.30
CA ASP A 499 6.92 1.28 -26.51
C ASP A 499 7.33 0.61 -25.19
N LEU A 500 7.82 1.41 -24.22
CA LEU A 500 8.14 0.93 -22.87
C LEU A 500 6.89 0.40 -22.16
N TYR A 501 5.79 1.19 -22.17
CA TYR A 501 4.53 0.79 -21.53
C TYR A 501 3.99 -0.51 -22.11
N HIS A 502 3.84 -0.58 -23.43
CA HIS A 502 3.31 -1.74 -24.11
C HIS A 502 4.27 -2.95 -24.07
N GLY A 503 5.57 -2.71 -24.04
CA GLY A 503 6.58 -3.76 -23.88
C GLY A 503 6.46 -4.44 -22.51
N ILE A 504 6.32 -3.67 -21.45
CA ILE A 504 6.09 -4.19 -20.08
C ILE A 504 4.76 -4.92 -20.03
N LEU A 505 3.67 -4.32 -20.50
CA LEU A 505 2.33 -4.93 -20.46
C LEU A 505 2.31 -6.27 -21.19
N SER A 506 2.88 -6.34 -22.39
CA SER A 506 2.97 -7.58 -23.16
C SER A 506 3.79 -8.64 -22.43
N THR A 507 4.91 -8.26 -21.83
CA THR A 507 5.76 -9.16 -21.04
C THR A 507 5.02 -9.73 -19.84
N LEU A 508 4.24 -8.89 -19.12
CA LEU A 508 3.41 -9.34 -18.00
C LEU A 508 2.34 -10.34 -18.44
N ILE A 509 1.67 -10.08 -19.58
CA ILE A 509 0.66 -10.98 -20.15
C ILE A 509 1.28 -12.35 -20.46
N GLU A 510 2.42 -12.39 -21.16
CA GLU A 510 3.10 -13.63 -21.50
C GLU A 510 3.58 -14.39 -20.25
N ASN A 511 4.07 -13.67 -19.23
CA ASN A 511 4.50 -14.27 -17.98
C ASN A 511 3.32 -14.95 -17.26
N LEU A 512 2.19 -14.27 -17.12
CA LEU A 512 1.00 -14.85 -16.48
C LEU A 512 0.48 -16.07 -17.26
N LYS A 513 0.39 -15.99 -18.57
CA LYS A 513 0.01 -17.16 -19.41
C LYS A 513 0.92 -18.36 -19.15
N ARG A 514 2.23 -18.13 -19.12
CA ARG A 514 3.20 -19.21 -18.90
C ARG A 514 3.05 -19.83 -17.51
N GLU A 515 2.73 -19.04 -16.50
CA GLU A 515 2.70 -19.49 -15.10
C GLU A 515 1.38 -20.14 -14.69
N GLN A 516 0.26 -19.56 -15.09
CA GLN A 516 -1.07 -19.96 -14.62
C GLN A 516 -2.00 -20.44 -15.75
N GLY A 517 -1.53 -20.42 -17.01
CA GLY A 517 -2.28 -20.89 -18.17
C GLY A 517 -3.21 -19.86 -18.79
N TYR A 518 -3.32 -18.66 -18.20
CA TYR A 518 -4.12 -17.54 -18.73
C TYR A 518 -3.52 -16.20 -18.28
N ALA A 519 -3.93 -15.12 -18.92
CA ALA A 519 -3.74 -13.77 -18.43
C ALA A 519 -5.10 -13.05 -18.32
N LEU A 520 -5.32 -12.38 -17.19
CA LEU A 520 -6.45 -11.48 -16.99
C LEU A 520 -5.91 -10.05 -16.82
N VAL A 521 -6.36 -9.14 -17.65
CA VAL A 521 -6.02 -7.71 -17.60
C VAL A 521 -7.29 -6.91 -17.28
N ILE A 522 -7.20 -6.04 -16.29
CA ILE A 522 -8.19 -5.00 -16.01
C ILE A 522 -7.64 -3.70 -16.56
N ASP A 523 -8.26 -3.16 -17.60
CA ASP A 523 -7.89 -1.89 -18.22
C ASP A 523 -8.67 -0.76 -17.53
N ALA A 524 -7.99 0.00 -16.68
CA ALA A 524 -8.60 0.84 -15.65
C ALA A 524 -8.58 2.33 -16.04
N HIS A 525 -9.76 2.91 -16.13
CA HIS A 525 -9.99 4.27 -16.56
C HIS A 525 -10.98 5.01 -15.65
N SER A 526 -10.97 6.33 -15.78
CA SER A 526 -12.05 7.16 -15.27
C SER A 526 -12.56 8.12 -16.34
N MET A 527 -13.76 8.61 -16.11
CA MET A 527 -14.45 9.50 -17.07
C MET A 527 -15.19 10.60 -16.32
N THR A 528 -15.52 11.69 -17.01
CA THR A 528 -16.43 12.72 -16.49
C THR A 528 -17.84 12.17 -16.34
N SER A 529 -18.59 12.65 -15.31
CA SER A 529 -19.97 12.23 -15.04
C SER A 529 -20.98 12.62 -16.15
N VAL A 530 -20.59 13.60 -16.97
CA VAL A 530 -21.33 14.05 -18.15
C VAL A 530 -20.42 14.01 -19.36
N GLY A 531 -20.91 13.60 -20.49
CA GLY A 531 -20.16 13.65 -21.76
C GLY A 531 -19.74 15.07 -22.10
N LEU A 532 -18.44 15.34 -22.19
CA LEU A 532 -17.89 16.67 -22.47
C LEU A 532 -17.05 16.67 -23.76
N GLY A 533 -16.89 17.85 -24.36
CA GLY A 533 -16.06 18.00 -25.54
C GLY A 533 -16.64 17.33 -26.80
N ARG A 534 -15.76 16.72 -27.59
CA ARG A 534 -16.09 16.11 -28.90
C ARG A 534 -16.36 14.62 -28.74
N VAL A 535 -17.28 14.24 -27.86
CA VAL A 535 -17.72 12.85 -27.67
C VAL A 535 -19.14 12.66 -28.23
N HIS A 536 -19.49 11.41 -28.54
CA HIS A 536 -20.81 11.12 -29.13
C HIS A 536 -21.97 11.30 -28.14
N ASP A 537 -21.73 11.18 -26.84
CA ASP A 537 -22.66 11.32 -25.74
C ASP A 537 -22.60 12.72 -25.08
N LYS A 538 -22.19 13.74 -25.85
CA LYS A 538 -22.05 15.12 -25.34
C LYS A 538 -23.33 15.65 -24.69
N GLY A 539 -23.19 16.02 -23.39
CA GLY A 539 -24.28 16.57 -22.58
C GLY A 539 -25.18 15.52 -21.94
N GLU A 540 -24.93 14.25 -22.16
CA GLU A 540 -25.63 13.15 -21.51
C GLU A 540 -24.99 12.78 -20.18
N GLU A 541 -25.79 12.48 -19.16
CA GLU A 541 -25.31 11.91 -17.89
C GLU A 541 -24.86 10.46 -18.14
N ARG A 542 -23.72 10.10 -17.56
CA ARG A 542 -23.13 8.76 -17.66
C ARG A 542 -23.42 7.92 -16.44
N ASP A 543 -23.57 6.62 -16.65
CA ASP A 543 -23.57 5.68 -15.53
C ASP A 543 -22.25 5.75 -14.75
N ASN A 544 -22.34 5.65 -13.42
CA ASN A 544 -21.17 5.81 -12.54
C ASN A 544 -20.07 4.78 -12.81
N ILE A 545 -20.45 3.59 -13.30
CA ILE A 545 -19.50 2.53 -13.64
C ILE A 545 -19.89 1.96 -15.00
N VAL A 546 -18.95 1.97 -15.93
CA VAL A 546 -19.09 1.36 -17.24
C VAL A 546 -18.06 0.25 -17.41
N VAL A 547 -18.50 -0.91 -17.86
CA VAL A 547 -17.63 -2.04 -18.17
C VAL A 547 -17.61 -2.28 -19.67
N GLY A 548 -16.43 -2.10 -20.27
CA GLY A 548 -16.16 -2.37 -21.68
C GLY A 548 -15.67 -3.79 -21.91
N THR A 549 -16.35 -4.54 -22.78
CA THR A 549 -16.06 -5.95 -23.06
C THR A 549 -15.98 -6.26 -24.55
N LEU A 550 -15.90 -5.23 -25.40
CA LEU A 550 -15.99 -5.38 -26.87
C LEU A 550 -17.19 -6.24 -27.27
N ASP A 551 -18.37 -5.90 -26.73
CA ASP A 551 -19.61 -6.65 -26.91
C ASP A 551 -19.50 -8.14 -26.55
N ASP A 552 -18.86 -8.40 -25.40
CA ASP A 552 -18.60 -9.73 -24.81
C ASP A 552 -17.59 -10.59 -25.58
N THR A 553 -16.68 -9.97 -26.35
CA THR A 553 -15.64 -10.68 -27.09
C THR A 553 -14.24 -10.54 -26.49
N SER A 554 -14.02 -9.62 -25.54
CA SER A 554 -12.67 -9.35 -24.99
C SER A 554 -12.21 -10.32 -23.90
N ALA A 555 -13.13 -11.13 -23.36
CA ALA A 555 -12.82 -12.14 -22.34
C ALA A 555 -13.81 -13.30 -22.40
N HIS A 556 -13.47 -14.41 -21.72
CA HIS A 556 -14.38 -15.55 -21.59
C HIS A 556 -15.70 -15.13 -20.91
N PRO A 557 -16.87 -15.60 -21.39
CA PRO A 557 -18.17 -15.16 -20.87
C PRO A 557 -18.37 -15.36 -19.36
N GLU A 558 -17.81 -16.42 -18.79
CA GLU A 558 -17.88 -16.66 -17.34
C GLU A 558 -17.05 -15.64 -16.54
N ILE A 559 -15.90 -15.20 -17.06
CA ILE A 559 -15.05 -14.16 -16.45
C ILE A 559 -15.78 -12.82 -16.47
N ILE A 560 -16.33 -12.43 -17.64
CA ILE A 560 -17.14 -11.21 -17.76
C ILE A 560 -18.33 -11.25 -16.80
N SER A 561 -19.05 -12.36 -16.77
CA SER A 561 -20.24 -12.54 -15.92
C SER A 561 -19.87 -12.43 -14.43
N ALA A 562 -18.76 -13.03 -14.00
CA ALA A 562 -18.28 -12.97 -12.63
C ALA A 562 -17.94 -11.53 -12.23
N PHE A 563 -17.19 -10.80 -13.07
CA PHE A 563 -16.83 -9.41 -12.86
C PHE A 563 -18.08 -8.52 -12.73
N VAL A 564 -18.95 -8.54 -13.73
CA VAL A 564 -20.16 -7.71 -13.79
C VAL A 564 -21.13 -8.00 -12.65
N ASN A 565 -21.35 -9.28 -12.31
CA ASN A 565 -22.24 -9.65 -11.22
C ASN A 565 -21.70 -9.23 -9.87
N SER A 566 -20.38 -9.36 -9.65
CA SER A 566 -19.73 -8.88 -8.43
C SER A 566 -19.85 -7.37 -8.28
N LEU A 567 -19.59 -6.59 -9.34
CA LEU A 567 -19.81 -5.14 -9.33
C LEU A 567 -21.26 -4.78 -8.96
N ARG A 568 -22.24 -5.35 -9.67
CA ARG A 568 -23.67 -5.07 -9.42
C ARG A 568 -24.12 -5.44 -8.02
N GLN A 569 -23.53 -6.45 -7.43
CA GLN A 569 -23.80 -6.83 -6.04
C GLN A 569 -23.08 -5.91 -5.06
N GLY A 570 -21.83 -5.55 -5.36
CA GLY A 570 -20.97 -4.73 -4.51
C GLY A 570 -21.45 -3.30 -4.33
N ILE A 571 -22.10 -2.69 -5.34
CA ILE A 571 -22.60 -1.31 -5.24
C ILE A 571 -23.89 -1.17 -4.41
N LYS A 572 -24.71 -2.23 -4.30
CA LYS A 572 -26.04 -2.19 -3.65
C LYS A 572 -26.01 -1.91 -2.14
N PRO A 573 -25.12 -2.53 -1.34
CA PRO A 573 -25.18 -2.41 0.11
C PRO A 573 -24.95 -0.99 0.62
N TYR A 574 -24.29 -0.15 -0.14
CA TYR A 574 -23.88 1.19 0.29
C TYR A 574 -24.97 2.25 0.14
N GLY A 575 -26.07 1.96 -0.56
CA GLY A 575 -27.19 2.91 -0.72
C GLY A 575 -26.83 4.23 -1.42
N LEU A 576 -25.70 4.28 -2.17
CA LEU A 576 -25.19 5.50 -2.81
C LEU A 576 -25.92 5.85 -4.11
N GLY A 577 -26.83 5.00 -4.58
CA GLY A 577 -27.53 5.20 -5.86
C GLY A 577 -26.65 5.08 -7.08
N LEU A 578 -25.48 4.42 -6.98
CA LEU A 578 -24.57 4.24 -8.11
C LEU A 578 -25.22 3.41 -9.22
N THR A 579 -25.04 3.88 -10.45
CA THR A 579 -25.57 3.27 -11.66
C THR A 579 -24.48 2.49 -12.42
N PHE A 580 -24.89 1.60 -13.31
CA PHE A 580 -23.99 0.68 -14.01
C PHE A 580 -24.46 0.45 -15.45
N ALA A 581 -23.54 0.62 -16.40
CA ALA A 581 -23.73 0.23 -17.79
C ALA A 581 -22.65 -0.77 -18.27
N LYS A 582 -22.91 -1.41 -19.41
CA LYS A 582 -21.95 -2.27 -20.11
C LYS A 582 -21.89 -1.85 -21.56
N ASN A 583 -20.67 -1.59 -22.05
CA ASN A 583 -20.36 -1.20 -23.42
C ASN A 583 -20.99 0.15 -23.89
N ASP A 584 -21.47 0.97 -22.98
CA ASP A 584 -22.07 2.27 -23.27
C ASP A 584 -21.69 3.32 -22.18
N PRO A 585 -21.00 4.43 -22.50
CA PRO A 585 -20.56 4.85 -23.83
C PRO A 585 -19.26 4.18 -24.35
N TYR A 586 -18.55 3.42 -23.52
CA TYR A 586 -17.27 2.82 -23.85
C TYR A 586 -17.35 1.30 -23.89
N SER A 587 -17.11 0.72 -25.06
CA SER A 587 -17.13 -0.76 -25.25
C SER A 587 -15.74 -1.41 -25.10
N GLY A 588 -14.66 -0.62 -25.09
CA GLY A 588 -13.29 -1.09 -25.02
C GLY A 588 -12.33 -0.21 -25.82
N GLY A 589 -11.24 0.26 -25.20
CA GLY A 589 -10.20 1.09 -25.78
C GLY A 589 -9.21 0.29 -26.64
N PHE A 590 -8.09 0.94 -27.00
CA PHE A 590 -7.04 0.31 -27.79
C PHE A 590 -6.39 -0.86 -27.04
N ILE A 591 -6.04 -0.64 -25.77
CA ILE A 591 -5.44 -1.69 -24.93
C ILE A 591 -6.35 -2.91 -24.87
N THR A 592 -7.65 -2.70 -24.64
CA THR A 592 -8.62 -3.81 -24.64
C THR A 592 -8.66 -4.53 -25.99
N ARG A 593 -8.65 -3.79 -27.11
CA ARG A 593 -8.70 -4.40 -28.46
C ARG A 593 -7.46 -5.16 -28.85
N ILE A 594 -6.25 -4.63 -28.53
CA ILE A 594 -5.01 -5.19 -29.05
C ILE A 594 -4.49 -6.35 -28.19
N HIS A 595 -4.80 -6.34 -26.90
CA HIS A 595 -4.30 -7.35 -25.96
C HIS A 595 -5.31 -8.47 -25.68
N SER A 596 -6.62 -8.28 -25.97
CA SER A 596 -7.58 -9.36 -25.76
C SER A 596 -7.47 -10.42 -26.84
N ASP A 597 -7.30 -11.65 -26.41
CA ASP A 597 -7.29 -12.85 -27.27
C ASP A 597 -7.81 -14.06 -26.47
N PRO A 598 -9.14 -14.12 -26.21
CA PRO A 598 -9.72 -15.18 -25.38
C PRO A 598 -9.52 -16.58 -25.94
N ASP A 599 -9.37 -16.71 -27.28
CA ASP A 599 -9.08 -17.99 -27.93
C ASP A 599 -7.66 -18.49 -27.60
N ASN A 600 -6.76 -17.59 -27.20
CA ASN A 600 -5.41 -17.84 -26.71
C ASN A 600 -5.23 -17.48 -25.23
N ASP A 601 -6.29 -17.59 -24.43
CA ASP A 601 -6.26 -17.48 -22.98
C ASP A 601 -5.82 -16.10 -22.43
N VAL A 602 -6.03 -15.02 -23.21
CA VAL A 602 -5.81 -13.63 -22.79
C VAL A 602 -7.13 -12.89 -22.71
N HIS A 603 -7.50 -12.47 -21.51
CA HIS A 603 -8.77 -11.83 -21.21
C HIS A 603 -8.53 -10.39 -20.76
N VAL A 604 -9.25 -9.44 -21.36
CA VAL A 604 -9.17 -8.02 -21.00
C VAL A 604 -10.57 -7.49 -20.70
N ILE A 605 -10.71 -6.77 -19.58
CA ILE A 605 -11.95 -6.09 -19.20
C ILE A 605 -11.61 -4.63 -18.94
N GLN A 606 -12.21 -3.71 -19.70
CA GLN A 606 -12.09 -2.29 -19.42
C GLN A 606 -13.09 -1.88 -18.33
N VAL A 607 -12.67 -0.96 -17.46
CA VAL A 607 -13.53 -0.36 -16.43
C VAL A 607 -13.36 1.14 -16.46
N GLU A 608 -14.49 1.83 -16.59
CA GLU A 608 -14.59 3.28 -16.48
C GLU A 608 -15.38 3.64 -15.21
N VAL A 609 -14.84 4.50 -14.39
CA VAL A 609 -15.54 5.02 -13.21
C VAL A 609 -15.70 6.53 -13.34
N THR A 610 -16.91 7.07 -13.17
CA THR A 610 -17.07 8.52 -13.22
C THR A 610 -16.31 9.19 -12.07
N MET A 611 -15.62 10.28 -12.38
CA MET A 611 -14.81 11.04 -11.41
C MET A 611 -15.65 11.46 -10.19
N ASP A 612 -16.91 11.82 -10.37
CA ASP A 612 -17.81 12.24 -9.29
C ASP A 612 -18.10 11.10 -8.29
N THR A 613 -17.87 9.85 -8.67
CA THR A 613 -18.01 8.69 -7.81
C THR A 613 -17.01 8.72 -6.65
N TYR A 614 -15.74 9.13 -6.89
CA TYR A 614 -14.66 9.03 -5.90
C TYR A 614 -13.97 10.37 -5.59
N MET A 615 -14.21 11.42 -6.39
CA MET A 615 -13.62 12.75 -6.20
C MET A 615 -14.64 13.85 -6.46
N TYR A 616 -14.32 15.09 -6.09
CA TYR A 616 -15.07 16.26 -6.53
C TYR A 616 -14.66 16.57 -7.97
N GLU A 617 -15.60 16.39 -8.88
CA GLU A 617 -15.35 16.63 -10.30
C GLU A 617 -15.12 18.13 -10.55
N PRO A 618 -14.10 18.52 -11.34
CA PRO A 618 -13.68 19.90 -11.49
C PRO A 618 -14.64 20.78 -12.32
N VAL A 619 -15.81 20.28 -12.65
CA VAL A 619 -16.86 21.01 -13.38
C VAL A 619 -17.51 22.10 -12.53
N ASP A 620 -17.38 22.00 -11.19
CA ASP A 620 -17.95 22.97 -10.26
C ASP A 620 -17.02 24.19 -10.10
N GLU A 621 -17.62 25.41 -10.14
CA GLU A 621 -16.86 26.67 -10.04
C GLU A 621 -16.28 26.95 -8.65
N ASP A 622 -16.61 26.14 -7.65
CA ASP A 622 -16.05 26.25 -6.30
C ASP A 622 -14.59 25.78 -6.25
N LYS A 623 -13.69 26.75 -6.39
CA LYS A 623 -12.23 26.53 -6.37
C LYS A 623 -11.72 25.84 -5.09
N SER A 624 -12.47 25.86 -3.99
CA SER A 624 -12.07 25.25 -2.71
C SER A 624 -12.24 23.74 -2.69
N LYS A 625 -13.06 23.19 -3.60
CA LYS A 625 -13.35 21.75 -3.71
C LYS A 625 -12.70 21.07 -4.92
N ARG A 626 -11.96 21.84 -5.73
CA ARG A 626 -11.32 21.30 -6.93
C ARG A 626 -10.35 20.19 -6.58
N TYR A 627 -10.51 19.07 -7.28
CA TYR A 627 -9.58 17.93 -7.24
C TYR A 627 -9.41 17.27 -5.86
N ALA A 628 -10.39 17.40 -4.97
CA ALA A 628 -10.35 16.70 -3.68
C ALA A 628 -11.01 15.32 -3.77
N LEU A 629 -10.39 14.32 -3.17
CA LEU A 629 -10.96 12.98 -3.05
C LEU A 629 -12.13 12.97 -2.05
N LYS A 630 -13.21 12.29 -2.40
CA LYS A 630 -14.30 11.95 -1.49
C LYS A 630 -13.93 10.67 -0.74
N GLN A 631 -13.16 10.78 0.35
CA GLN A 631 -12.51 9.65 1.01
C GLN A 631 -13.41 8.42 1.26
N SER A 632 -14.59 8.63 1.84
CA SER A 632 -15.54 7.53 2.08
C SER A 632 -16.03 6.86 0.80
N ARG A 633 -16.29 7.64 -0.25
CA ARG A 633 -16.72 7.12 -1.55
C ARG A 633 -15.58 6.41 -2.28
N LEU A 634 -14.35 6.95 -2.18
CA LEU A 634 -13.16 6.31 -2.71
C LEU A 634 -12.97 4.91 -2.13
N HIS A 635 -13.03 4.76 -0.80
CA HIS A 635 -12.88 3.44 -0.16
C HIS A 635 -13.98 2.45 -0.58
N ILE A 636 -15.23 2.92 -0.70
CA ILE A 636 -16.33 2.10 -1.19
C ILE A 636 -16.07 1.66 -2.64
N ALA A 637 -15.61 2.58 -3.49
CA ALA A 637 -15.31 2.27 -4.88
C ALA A 637 -14.15 1.25 -5.00
N GLN A 638 -13.09 1.45 -4.23
CA GLN A 638 -11.96 0.50 -4.14
C GLN A 638 -12.44 -0.89 -3.73
N ASP A 639 -13.35 -0.98 -2.76
CA ASP A 639 -13.85 -2.24 -2.23
C ASP A 639 -14.64 -3.04 -3.29
N PHE A 640 -15.65 -2.45 -3.93
CA PHE A 640 -16.42 -3.17 -4.93
C PHE A 640 -15.64 -3.50 -6.21
N LEU A 641 -14.71 -2.62 -6.63
CA LEU A 641 -13.83 -2.89 -7.77
C LEU A 641 -12.88 -4.07 -7.48
N ARG A 642 -12.31 -4.10 -6.28
CA ARG A 642 -11.45 -5.19 -5.84
C ARG A 642 -12.19 -6.52 -5.81
N HIS A 643 -13.40 -6.57 -5.24
CA HIS A 643 -14.20 -7.78 -5.24
C HIS A 643 -14.55 -8.26 -6.66
N ALA A 644 -14.77 -7.32 -7.58
CA ALA A 644 -15.03 -7.67 -8.98
C ALA A 644 -13.80 -8.28 -9.67
N ALA A 645 -12.62 -7.69 -9.45
CA ALA A 645 -11.35 -8.22 -9.99
C ALA A 645 -11.05 -9.63 -9.44
N ILE A 646 -11.22 -9.84 -8.14
CA ILE A 646 -11.07 -11.15 -7.50
C ILE A 646 -12.07 -12.15 -8.07
N ALA A 647 -13.34 -11.79 -8.20
CA ALA A 647 -14.37 -12.68 -8.74
C ALA A 647 -14.07 -13.10 -10.19
N ALA A 648 -13.59 -12.19 -11.02
CA ALA A 648 -13.16 -12.48 -12.40
C ALA A 648 -11.96 -13.44 -12.42
N ASN A 649 -10.97 -13.19 -11.57
CA ASN A 649 -9.80 -14.04 -11.45
C ASN A 649 -10.14 -15.44 -10.92
N ASP A 650 -11.04 -15.55 -9.95
CA ASP A 650 -11.52 -16.84 -9.44
C ASP A 650 -12.30 -17.62 -10.51
N ALA A 651 -13.06 -16.93 -11.36
CA ALA A 651 -13.71 -17.55 -12.51
C ALA A 651 -12.67 -18.06 -13.51
N ALA A 652 -11.64 -17.27 -13.82
CA ALA A 652 -10.53 -17.68 -14.67
C ALA A 652 -9.80 -18.90 -14.08
N LYS A 653 -9.43 -18.86 -12.79
CA LYS A 653 -8.81 -20.01 -12.11
C LYS A 653 -9.64 -21.30 -12.26
N LYS A 654 -10.96 -21.23 -12.15
CA LYS A 654 -11.84 -22.39 -12.32
C LYS A 654 -11.85 -22.93 -13.75
N ILE A 655 -11.79 -22.07 -14.75
CA ILE A 655 -11.76 -22.45 -16.18
C ILE A 655 -10.43 -23.14 -16.50
N TYR A 656 -9.32 -22.61 -15.99
CA TYR A 656 -7.96 -23.04 -16.32
C TYR A 656 -7.35 -24.03 -15.33
N SER A 657 -7.94 -24.22 -14.13
CA SER A 657 -7.53 -25.30 -13.22
C SER A 657 -7.93 -26.66 -13.78
N ARG A 658 -7.05 -27.28 -14.56
CA ARG A 658 -7.17 -28.67 -15.02
C ARG A 658 -6.07 -29.53 -14.44
#